data_2da77a61b0e0e2349c66a2829283efaf
#
_entry.id   2da77a61b0e0e2349c66a2829283efaf
#
_cell.length_a   1.000
_cell.length_b   1.000
_cell.length_c   1.000
_cell.angle_alpha   90.00
_cell.angle_beta   90.00
_cell.angle_gamma   90.00
#
_symmetry.space_group_name_H-M   'P 1'
#
loop_
_entity.id
_entity.type
_entity.pdbx_description
1 polymer ?
#
loop_
_entity_poly.entity_id
_entity_poly.type
_entity_poly.pdbx_seq_one_letter_code
_entity_poly.pdbx_strand_id
1 'polypeptide(L)'
;MKLVIVESPAKAKTINKYLGSDYNVLASYGHIRDLPAKKGSVDPEQDFMMTWEQSPSSTKPFREIKEALKKSDELILATDPDREGEAISWHVWRMLDEQKVLKDKTVHRVVFNEITKPAILEAMSNPRDVDQDLVDAYFARRALDYLVGFNLSPVLWRKLPGSRSAGRVQSVALRLITEREAEIEIFKPQEFWTIDTKLITNKAENFSARLTHIEGKRLDKFGLKNETEALKAVALIENSNFSVSKIDRKRVKRNPQPPFTTSTLQQEASRKLNFGASRTMQLAQRLYEGIEMGGDTVGLITYMRTDGVQMSQEAINAARQVIKAQFGGNFLPDQQRIYKTKAKNAQEAHEAIRPTDMTRLPEKVRSYLDADQFRLYDLIWKRSIASQMASAELDQTTVKIEATDKATELRANGSIIAFEGFLKVYKEDQDDPSVEGSADDDRILPSMSEGEVLERKETTPDQHFTQPPPRFSEASLVKRLEELGIGRPSTYASIMQVLQERNYVRLDKKRFIPEARGRLVTSFLSNFFTKYIQYDFTADLEAELDEISDGKLAWLDVLQKFWQPFKVSIGGMDDFQIPDILKRLDDDLGQYFFPPTKDGGSTRMCPKCGSGELRLNLGKFGPYASCSNYPDCKMTRQLIISQDELDNPDLQAFNEPKILGVHSETNDEVSLRKGPYGFYVQLGEQGEKKSEKPKRVSIPKTMVPMEIDFETALGLLSLPRDIGPHPDDRETILAGLGRYGPYLKHNGSFTSIPAGDDVLTIGLNRAVDLIANNPKKKTTAKALGESEGKSVTVQSGRYGPYVQLGKVRATLPKDETEDSITLERALELIAAKAAKGAPKKKARRKTSAN
;
A
#
# COMPACT_ATOMS: atom_id res chain seq x y z
N MET A 1 24.92 -5.46 36.54
CA MET A 1 24.04 -5.95 35.43
C MET A 1 23.65 -4.76 34.58
N LYS A 2 23.75 -4.86 33.24
CA LYS A 2 23.45 -3.76 32.31
C LYS A 2 22.05 -3.93 31.73
N LEU A 3 21.27 -2.85 31.65
CA LEU A 3 19.93 -2.86 31.03
C LEU A 3 20.04 -2.38 29.58
N VAL A 4 19.57 -3.19 28.64
CA VAL A 4 19.50 -2.85 27.21
C VAL A 4 18.05 -2.66 26.79
N ILE A 5 17.74 -1.57 26.09
CA ILE A 5 16.39 -1.27 25.59
C ILE A 5 16.39 -1.29 24.07
N VAL A 6 15.47 -2.07 23.51
CA VAL A 6 15.19 -2.18 22.07
C VAL A 6 13.71 -1.89 21.78
N GLU A 7 13.29 -1.77 20.51
CA GLU A 7 11.89 -1.44 20.18
C GLU A 7 10.95 -2.62 20.32
N SER A 8 11.40 -3.83 19.93
CA SER A 8 10.48 -4.97 19.79
C SER A 8 10.87 -6.16 20.66
N PRO A 9 9.88 -6.96 21.10
CA PRO A 9 10.14 -8.19 21.85
C PRO A 9 10.97 -9.24 21.08
N ALA A 10 10.83 -9.25 19.72
CA ALA A 10 11.59 -10.16 18.87
C ALA A 10 13.09 -9.82 18.94
N LYS A 11 13.46 -8.53 18.79
CA LYS A 11 14.83 -8.06 18.99
C LYS A 11 15.34 -8.35 20.39
N ALA A 12 14.52 -8.08 21.44
CA ALA A 12 14.91 -8.34 22.81
C ALA A 12 15.30 -9.81 23.00
N LYS A 13 14.49 -10.74 22.50
CA LYS A 13 14.74 -12.19 22.56
C LYS A 13 16.06 -12.56 21.86
N THR A 14 16.28 -12.04 20.66
CA THR A 14 17.47 -12.33 19.85
C THR A 14 18.73 -11.79 20.51
N ILE A 15 18.74 -10.51 20.88
CA ILE A 15 19.92 -9.81 21.43
C ILE A 15 20.28 -10.35 22.82
N ASN A 16 19.29 -10.69 23.65
CA ASN A 16 19.54 -11.26 24.97
C ASN A 16 20.32 -12.60 24.91
N LYS A 17 20.06 -13.43 23.89
CA LYS A 17 20.83 -14.66 23.66
C LYS A 17 22.30 -14.39 23.30
N TYR A 18 22.57 -13.28 22.61
CA TYR A 18 23.92 -12.93 22.16
C TYR A 18 24.76 -12.31 23.27
N LEU A 19 24.15 -11.53 24.17
CA LEU A 19 24.83 -10.76 25.21
C LEU A 19 25.08 -11.56 26.49
N GLY A 20 24.28 -12.60 26.77
CA GLY A 20 24.45 -13.45 27.96
C GLY A 20 23.89 -12.86 29.27
N SER A 21 24.27 -13.45 30.41
CA SER A 21 23.65 -13.21 31.73
C SER A 21 23.93 -11.84 32.36
N ASP A 22 24.99 -11.14 31.90
CA ASP A 22 25.36 -9.83 32.45
C ASP A 22 24.45 -8.69 31.97
N TYR A 23 23.62 -8.98 30.96
CA TYR A 23 22.69 -8.06 30.34
C TYR A 23 21.25 -8.48 30.55
N ASN A 24 20.38 -7.51 30.74
CA ASN A 24 18.94 -7.66 30.72
C ASN A 24 18.36 -6.87 29.54
N VAL A 25 17.81 -7.55 28.53
CA VAL A 25 17.29 -6.88 27.34
C VAL A 25 15.79 -6.80 27.40
N LEU A 26 15.23 -5.58 27.37
CA LEU A 26 13.80 -5.32 27.39
C LEU A 26 13.36 -4.52 26.16
N ALA A 27 12.08 -4.68 25.80
CA ALA A 27 11.47 -3.95 24.69
C ALA A 27 10.64 -2.75 25.18
N SER A 28 10.72 -1.61 24.44
CA SER A 28 9.85 -0.45 24.62
C SER A 28 8.47 -0.64 23.96
N TYR A 29 8.32 -1.58 23.04
CA TYR A 29 7.14 -1.79 22.18
C TYR A 29 6.85 -0.59 21.28
N GLY A 30 7.90 -0.01 20.66
CA GLY A 30 7.84 1.17 19.84
C GLY A 30 7.88 2.47 20.65
N HIS A 31 7.19 3.51 20.18
CA HIS A 31 7.13 4.78 20.85
C HIS A 31 6.42 4.72 22.21
N ILE A 32 7.10 5.14 23.27
CA ILE A 32 6.55 5.15 24.63
C ILE A 32 5.69 6.37 24.93
N ARG A 33 5.93 7.48 24.23
CA ARG A 33 5.09 8.70 24.27
C ARG A 33 4.97 9.29 22.87
N ASP A 34 3.88 10.01 22.62
CA ASP A 34 3.60 10.68 21.35
C ASP A 34 2.85 11.99 21.61
N LEU A 35 2.73 12.84 20.57
CA LEU A 35 1.89 14.03 20.61
C LEU A 35 0.41 13.60 20.67
N PRO A 36 -0.35 14.04 21.68
CA PRO A 36 -1.77 13.72 21.75
C PRO A 36 -2.53 14.31 20.57
N ALA A 37 -3.54 13.56 20.10
CA ALA A 37 -4.37 13.95 18.97
C ALA A 37 -5.39 15.05 19.37
N LYS A 38 -4.92 16.16 19.90
CA LYS A 38 -5.71 17.35 20.30
C LYS A 38 -5.02 18.63 19.84
N LYS A 39 -5.77 19.72 19.67
CA LYS A 39 -5.23 21.03 19.31
C LYS A 39 -4.30 21.55 20.41
N GLY A 40 -3.16 22.13 20.03
CA GLY A 40 -2.20 22.75 20.96
C GLY A 40 -1.12 21.80 21.50
N SER A 41 -0.98 20.58 20.97
CA SER A 41 0.12 19.68 21.37
C SER A 41 1.48 20.12 20.82
N VAL A 42 1.50 20.96 19.80
CA VAL A 42 2.64 21.77 19.36
C VAL A 42 2.20 23.22 19.45
N ASP A 43 2.94 24.06 20.17
CA ASP A 43 2.62 25.48 20.37
C ASP A 43 3.62 26.38 19.63
N PRO A 44 3.24 26.91 18.46
CA PRO A 44 4.13 27.79 17.67
C PRO A 44 4.43 29.13 18.33
N GLU A 45 3.64 29.58 19.31
CA GLU A 45 3.85 30.84 20.01
C GLU A 45 4.85 30.69 21.20
N GLN A 46 5.20 29.44 21.52
CA GLN A 46 6.20 29.08 22.53
C GLN A 46 7.31 28.20 21.89
N ASP A 47 7.99 28.73 20.88
CA ASP A 47 9.09 28.06 20.18
C ASP A 47 8.78 26.60 19.82
N PHE A 48 7.57 26.35 19.30
CA PHE A 48 7.09 25.01 18.94
C PHE A 48 7.19 23.98 20.06
N MET A 49 7.01 24.43 21.31
CA MET A 49 7.00 23.53 22.46
C MET A 49 6.01 22.38 22.26
N MET A 50 6.49 21.16 22.47
CA MET A 50 5.73 19.93 22.27
C MET A 50 5.25 19.34 23.59
N THR A 51 3.94 19.06 23.67
CA THR A 51 3.36 18.37 24.83
C THR A 51 3.33 16.87 24.52
N TRP A 52 4.16 16.11 25.20
CA TRP A 52 4.22 14.66 25.03
C TRP A 52 3.36 13.94 26.05
N GLU A 53 2.56 12.97 25.61
CA GLU A 53 1.76 12.11 26.49
C GLU A 53 2.21 10.65 26.34
N GLN A 54 2.29 9.93 27.46
CA GLN A 54 2.61 8.51 27.45
C GLN A 54 1.46 7.71 26.82
N SER A 55 1.78 6.83 25.87
CA SER A 55 0.81 5.96 25.24
C SER A 55 0.26 4.96 26.28
N PRO A 56 -1.06 4.68 26.31
CA PRO A 56 -1.63 3.70 27.23
C PRO A 56 -1.00 2.30 27.11
N SER A 57 -0.63 1.89 25.90
CA SER A 57 0.04 0.62 25.62
C SER A 57 1.46 0.54 26.17
N SER A 58 2.15 1.66 26.32
CA SER A 58 3.53 1.71 26.82
C SER A 58 3.66 1.75 28.35
N THR A 59 2.56 1.92 29.07
CA THR A 59 2.57 2.05 30.54
C THR A 59 3.18 0.83 31.22
N LYS A 60 2.83 -0.38 30.79
CA LYS A 60 3.36 -1.62 31.35
C LYS A 60 4.84 -1.80 30.96
N PRO A 61 5.23 -1.76 29.69
CA PRO A 61 6.63 -1.85 29.29
C PRO A 61 7.53 -0.84 29.99
N PHE A 62 7.12 0.41 30.09
CA PHE A 62 7.92 1.44 30.74
C PHE A 62 8.10 1.19 32.25
N ARG A 63 7.08 0.68 32.91
CA ARG A 63 7.19 0.26 34.32
C ARG A 63 8.19 -0.89 34.49
N GLU A 64 8.17 -1.88 33.59
CA GLU A 64 9.13 -3.00 33.60
C GLU A 64 10.56 -2.50 33.38
N ILE A 65 10.78 -1.58 32.44
CA ILE A 65 12.06 -0.92 32.20
C ILE A 65 12.53 -0.20 33.48
N LYS A 66 11.67 0.59 34.11
CA LYS A 66 11.98 1.32 35.33
C LYS A 66 12.38 0.40 36.49
N GLU A 67 11.66 -0.71 36.70
CA GLU A 67 11.99 -1.67 37.74
C GLU A 67 13.29 -2.42 37.45
N ALA A 68 13.55 -2.77 36.20
CA ALA A 68 14.82 -3.39 35.80
C ALA A 68 16.01 -2.44 35.97
N LEU A 69 15.84 -1.16 35.64
CA LEU A 69 16.88 -0.14 35.80
C LEU A 69 17.30 0.06 37.25
N LYS A 70 16.42 -0.09 38.23
CA LYS A 70 16.79 -0.04 39.67
C LYS A 70 17.84 -1.06 40.04
N LYS A 71 17.88 -2.22 39.34
CA LYS A 71 18.80 -3.34 39.57
C LYS A 71 19.99 -3.32 38.63
N SER A 72 20.13 -2.29 37.80
CA SER A 72 21.17 -2.16 36.79
C SER A 72 22.02 -0.94 37.05
N ASP A 73 23.31 -0.99 36.67
CA ASP A 73 24.27 0.08 36.87
C ASP A 73 24.36 0.98 35.64
N GLU A 74 23.99 0.45 34.48
CA GLU A 74 24.12 1.08 33.18
C GLU A 74 22.85 0.87 32.36
N LEU A 75 22.42 1.89 31.62
CA LEU A 75 21.35 1.88 30.64
C LEU A 75 21.93 1.97 29.23
N ILE A 76 21.65 1.00 28.38
CA ILE A 76 22.05 0.98 26.99
C ILE A 76 20.80 1.07 26.11
N LEU A 77 20.75 2.09 25.27
CA LEU A 77 19.64 2.34 24.33
C LEU A 77 20.06 1.76 22.97
N ALA A 78 19.44 0.67 22.55
CA ALA A 78 19.81 -0.13 21.37
C ALA A 78 18.65 -0.24 20.37
N THR A 79 18.00 0.89 20.12
CA THR A 79 16.92 1.04 19.15
C THR A 79 17.46 1.15 17.71
N ASP A 80 16.60 1.11 16.70
CA ASP A 80 16.98 1.17 15.28
C ASP A 80 17.89 2.37 14.97
N PRO A 81 18.71 2.27 13.91
CA PRO A 81 19.69 3.32 13.61
C PRO A 81 19.10 4.57 12.96
N ASP A 82 17.79 4.60 12.66
CA ASP A 82 17.14 5.75 12.03
C ASP A 82 16.70 6.82 13.07
N ARG A 83 16.26 8.00 12.56
CA ARG A 83 15.79 9.12 13.42
C ARG A 83 14.59 8.74 14.30
N GLU A 84 13.78 7.75 13.90
CA GLU A 84 12.67 7.23 14.70
C GLU A 84 13.19 6.44 15.90
N GLY A 85 14.18 5.57 15.69
CA GLY A 85 14.84 4.82 16.76
C GLY A 85 15.61 5.75 17.72
N GLU A 86 16.28 6.79 17.20
CA GLU A 86 16.96 7.78 18.04
C GLU A 86 15.97 8.54 18.94
N ALA A 87 14.81 8.94 18.40
CA ALA A 87 13.76 9.57 19.19
C ALA A 87 13.14 8.64 20.23
N ILE A 88 12.97 7.35 19.94
CA ILE A 88 12.52 6.35 20.92
C ILE A 88 13.54 6.30 22.08
N SER A 89 14.84 6.18 21.76
CA SER A 89 15.92 6.22 22.76
C SER A 89 15.87 7.48 23.63
N TRP A 90 15.76 8.64 23.00
CA TRP A 90 15.66 9.92 23.69
C TRP A 90 14.43 10.00 24.61
N HIS A 91 13.27 9.52 24.15
CA HIS A 91 12.05 9.51 24.95
C HIS A 91 12.15 8.57 26.15
N VAL A 92 12.75 7.38 26.00
CA VAL A 92 13.01 6.46 27.12
C VAL A 92 13.93 7.13 28.14
N TRP A 93 15.04 7.69 27.67
CA TRP A 93 16.02 8.38 28.51
C TRP A 93 15.37 9.53 29.29
N ARG A 94 14.69 10.47 28.60
CA ARG A 94 14.06 11.64 29.23
C ARG A 94 12.98 11.27 30.23
N MET A 95 12.13 10.29 29.95
CA MET A 95 11.10 9.84 30.89
C MET A 95 11.68 9.21 32.16
N LEU A 96 12.82 8.52 32.05
CA LEU A 96 13.52 7.97 33.20
C LEU A 96 14.21 9.07 34.01
N ASP A 97 14.79 10.07 33.34
CA ASP A 97 15.41 11.25 33.94
C ASP A 97 14.39 12.11 34.69
N GLU A 98 13.26 12.44 34.06
CA GLU A 98 12.12 13.16 34.67
C GLU A 98 11.62 12.47 35.98
N GLN A 99 11.72 11.14 36.04
CA GLN A 99 11.38 10.36 37.22
C GLN A 99 12.54 10.15 38.20
N LYS A 100 13.69 10.78 37.93
CA LYS A 100 14.90 10.78 38.80
C LYS A 100 15.44 9.37 39.11
N VAL A 101 15.28 8.41 38.15
CA VAL A 101 15.77 7.02 38.32
C VAL A 101 17.13 6.77 37.66
N LEU A 102 17.70 7.78 37.00
CA LEU A 102 19.02 7.72 36.35
C LEU A 102 20.16 8.22 37.22
N LYS A 103 19.87 8.62 38.47
CA LYS A 103 20.91 9.10 39.38
C LYS A 103 22.00 8.02 39.52
N ASP A 104 23.25 8.44 39.33
CA ASP A 104 24.46 7.61 39.44
C ASP A 104 24.54 6.45 38.43
N LYS A 105 23.84 6.56 37.29
CA LYS A 105 23.83 5.58 36.21
C LYS A 105 24.39 6.18 34.92
N THR A 106 25.18 5.38 34.22
CA THR A 106 25.66 5.74 32.87
C THR A 106 24.58 5.38 31.83
N VAL A 107 24.45 6.23 30.81
CA VAL A 107 23.50 6.02 29.70
C VAL A 107 24.29 6.05 28.42
N HIS A 108 24.15 5.02 27.59
CA HIS A 108 24.81 4.90 26.32
C HIS A 108 23.83 4.57 25.21
N ARG A 109 24.12 5.02 24.02
CA ARG A 109 23.43 4.68 22.77
C ARG A 109 24.30 3.71 21.98
N VAL A 110 23.68 2.63 21.46
CA VAL A 110 24.33 1.63 20.62
C VAL A 110 23.51 1.45 19.35
N VAL A 111 24.15 1.48 18.19
CA VAL A 111 23.52 1.31 16.88
C VAL A 111 24.16 0.16 16.11
N PHE A 112 23.33 -0.56 15.35
CA PHE A 112 23.77 -1.68 14.49
C PHE A 112 22.83 -1.80 13.29
N ASN A 113 23.40 -2.16 12.14
CA ASN A 113 22.66 -2.32 10.88
C ASN A 113 22.16 -3.75 10.67
N GLU A 114 22.62 -4.72 11.47
CA GLU A 114 22.20 -6.12 11.39
C GLU A 114 22.15 -6.77 12.78
N ILE A 115 21.24 -7.72 12.95
CA ILE A 115 21.10 -8.45 14.22
C ILE A 115 21.81 -9.80 14.12
N THR A 116 23.13 -9.71 14.14
CA THR A 116 24.05 -10.87 14.23
C THR A 116 24.89 -10.76 15.50
N LYS A 117 25.38 -11.90 16.01
CA LYS A 117 26.20 -11.89 17.22
C LYS A 117 27.45 -11.03 17.09
N PRO A 118 28.25 -11.11 15.99
CA PRO A 118 29.42 -10.25 15.81
C PRO A 118 29.07 -8.76 15.80
N ALA A 119 28.08 -8.36 14.99
CA ALA A 119 27.69 -6.95 14.86
C ALA A 119 27.16 -6.36 16.17
N ILE A 120 26.39 -7.13 16.94
CA ILE A 120 25.90 -6.70 18.26
C ILE A 120 27.08 -6.53 19.25
N LEU A 121 28.02 -7.47 19.31
CA LEU A 121 29.17 -7.36 20.22
C LEU A 121 30.11 -6.21 19.83
N GLU A 122 30.31 -5.99 18.54
CA GLU A 122 31.07 -4.85 18.03
C GLU A 122 30.39 -3.52 18.40
N ALA A 123 29.09 -3.41 18.15
CA ALA A 123 28.31 -2.23 18.51
C ALA A 123 28.36 -1.94 20.02
N MET A 124 28.26 -2.99 20.86
CA MET A 124 28.36 -2.85 22.32
C MET A 124 29.75 -2.39 22.79
N SER A 125 30.78 -2.59 21.98
CA SER A 125 32.14 -2.12 22.25
C SER A 125 32.39 -0.67 21.82
N ASN A 126 31.47 -0.10 21.01
CA ASN A 126 31.55 1.25 20.47
C ASN A 126 30.31 2.08 20.82
N PRO A 127 30.01 2.29 22.12
CA PRO A 127 28.87 3.09 22.52
C PRO A 127 29.08 4.58 22.20
N ARG A 128 27.99 5.31 21.97
CA ARG A 128 27.96 6.76 21.80
C ARG A 128 26.92 7.43 22.67
N ASP A 129 26.82 8.71 22.65
CA ASP A 129 25.69 9.45 23.19
C ASP A 129 24.48 9.43 22.22
N VAL A 130 23.30 9.81 22.71
CA VAL A 130 22.14 10.06 21.87
C VAL A 130 22.44 11.24 20.96
N ASP A 131 22.20 11.06 19.67
CA ASP A 131 22.43 12.07 18.64
C ASP A 131 21.29 13.09 18.65
N GLN A 132 21.59 14.30 19.11
CA GLN A 132 20.57 15.35 19.25
C GLN A 132 20.08 15.85 17.90
N ASP A 133 20.92 15.87 16.86
CA ASP A 133 20.55 16.34 15.52
C ASP A 133 19.51 15.40 14.89
N LEU A 134 19.66 14.07 15.06
CA LEU A 134 18.66 13.09 14.65
C LEU A 134 17.34 13.24 15.42
N VAL A 135 17.41 13.51 16.73
CA VAL A 135 16.23 13.77 17.57
C VAL A 135 15.52 15.05 17.11
N ASP A 136 16.25 16.10 16.83
CA ASP A 136 15.74 17.39 16.37
C ASP A 136 15.07 17.26 14.98
N ALA A 137 15.65 16.49 14.08
CA ALA A 137 15.04 16.18 12.79
C ALA A 137 13.73 15.39 12.93
N TYR A 138 13.67 14.44 13.87
CA TYR A 138 12.42 13.75 14.19
C TYR A 138 11.37 14.72 14.77
N PHE A 139 11.77 15.64 15.69
CA PHE A 139 10.89 16.65 16.27
C PHE A 139 10.35 17.59 15.20
N ALA A 140 11.23 18.11 14.33
CA ALA A 140 10.83 18.95 13.22
C ALA A 140 9.77 18.27 12.35
N ARG A 141 10.05 17.02 11.94
CA ARG A 141 9.11 16.24 11.12
C ARG A 141 7.77 16.03 11.84
N ARG A 142 7.83 15.61 13.11
CA ARG A 142 6.62 15.34 13.90
C ARG A 142 5.78 16.60 14.10
N ALA A 143 6.44 17.74 14.35
CA ALA A 143 5.78 19.04 14.46
C ALA A 143 5.15 19.48 13.13
N LEU A 144 5.86 19.38 12.01
CA LEU A 144 5.35 19.71 10.67
C LEU A 144 4.11 18.89 10.32
N ASP A 145 4.18 17.58 10.51
CA ASP A 145 3.06 16.68 10.19
C ASP A 145 1.85 16.95 11.11
N TYR A 146 2.12 17.28 12.39
CA TYR A 146 1.09 17.71 13.33
C TYR A 146 0.47 19.04 12.90
N LEU A 147 1.28 20.08 12.66
CA LEU A 147 0.81 21.43 12.31
C LEU A 147 -0.01 21.41 11.02
N VAL A 148 0.45 20.69 10.00
CA VAL A 148 -0.32 20.54 8.76
C VAL A 148 -1.62 19.77 9.03
N GLY A 149 -1.55 18.60 9.65
CA GLY A 149 -2.71 17.75 9.89
C GLY A 149 -3.78 18.42 10.74
N PHE A 150 -3.41 19.06 11.83
CA PHE A 150 -4.35 19.66 12.78
C PHE A 150 -4.88 21.05 12.38
N ASN A 151 -4.24 21.74 11.45
CA ASN A 151 -4.73 23.01 10.93
C ASN A 151 -5.45 22.88 9.58
N LEU A 152 -4.92 22.08 8.66
CA LEU A 152 -5.49 21.94 7.32
C LEU A 152 -6.72 20.99 7.29
N SER A 153 -6.70 19.89 8.07
CA SER A 153 -7.85 18.96 8.09
C SER A 153 -9.14 19.60 8.62
N PRO A 154 -9.15 20.43 9.66
CA PRO A 154 -10.34 21.19 10.07
C PRO A 154 -10.86 22.17 9.02
N VAL A 155 -9.99 22.79 8.24
CA VAL A 155 -10.40 23.61 7.09
C VAL A 155 -11.13 22.77 6.07
N LEU A 156 -10.58 21.60 5.70
CA LEU A 156 -11.26 20.65 4.82
C LEU A 156 -12.65 20.26 5.35
N TRP A 157 -12.78 19.93 6.63
CA TRP A 157 -14.06 19.51 7.20
C TRP A 157 -15.12 20.61 7.14
N ARG A 158 -14.71 21.88 7.37
CA ARG A 158 -15.61 23.05 7.34
C ARG A 158 -15.98 23.45 5.91
N LYS A 159 -15.00 23.46 5.00
CA LYS A 159 -15.15 24.02 3.65
C LYS A 159 -15.49 22.97 2.60
N LEU A 160 -15.14 21.71 2.86
CA LEU A 160 -15.36 20.57 1.95
C LEU A 160 -15.99 19.40 2.75
N PRO A 161 -17.29 19.48 3.12
CA PRO A 161 -17.96 18.44 3.88
C PRO A 161 -17.83 17.05 3.25
N GLY A 162 -17.59 16.03 4.09
CA GLY A 162 -17.33 14.66 3.63
C GLY A 162 -15.89 14.35 3.34
N SER A 163 -14.98 15.34 3.31
CA SER A 163 -13.54 15.13 3.23
C SER A 163 -12.99 14.54 4.53
N ARG A 164 -11.83 13.88 4.43
CA ARG A 164 -11.14 13.29 5.59
C ARG A 164 -10.00 14.19 6.04
N SER A 165 -8.76 13.76 5.95
CA SER A 165 -7.60 14.53 6.37
C SER A 165 -6.73 14.92 5.19
N ALA A 166 -6.01 16.04 5.33
CA ALA A 166 -4.86 16.38 4.51
C ALA A 166 -3.57 16.18 5.31
N GLY A 167 -2.48 15.90 4.63
CA GLY A 167 -1.17 15.77 5.20
C GLY A 167 -0.12 16.16 4.18
N ARG A 168 1.03 16.58 4.63
CA ARG A 168 2.10 17.15 3.79
C ARG A 168 2.47 16.25 2.59
N VAL A 169 2.88 15.04 2.82
CA VAL A 169 3.29 14.11 1.76
C VAL A 169 2.12 13.38 1.11
N GLN A 170 1.09 12.99 1.90
CA GLN A 170 -0.08 12.28 1.37
C GLN A 170 -0.86 13.09 0.33
N SER A 171 -0.97 14.42 0.51
CA SER A 171 -1.70 15.29 -0.43
C SER A 171 -0.96 15.42 -1.75
N VAL A 172 0.36 15.43 -1.71
CA VAL A 172 1.20 15.47 -2.91
C VAL A 172 1.16 14.13 -3.66
N ALA A 173 1.18 13.02 -2.96
CA ALA A 173 1.00 11.69 -3.57
C ALA A 173 -0.39 11.54 -4.22
N LEU A 174 -1.44 12.07 -3.58
CA LEU A 174 -2.78 12.12 -4.17
C LEU A 174 -2.82 12.99 -5.43
N ARG A 175 -2.12 14.12 -5.43
CA ARG A 175 -2.00 15.02 -6.59
C ARG A 175 -1.35 14.29 -7.77
N LEU A 176 -0.26 13.55 -7.57
CA LEU A 176 0.37 12.73 -8.63
C LEU A 176 -0.62 11.76 -9.28
N ILE A 177 -1.45 11.09 -8.47
CA ILE A 177 -2.43 10.13 -8.97
C ILE A 177 -3.55 10.84 -9.75
N THR A 178 -4.03 11.99 -9.24
CA THR A 178 -5.10 12.75 -9.91
C THR A 178 -4.64 13.42 -11.19
N GLU A 179 -3.43 13.96 -11.24
CA GLU A 179 -2.84 14.53 -12.46
C GLU A 179 -2.63 13.45 -13.53
N ARG A 180 -2.14 12.28 -13.15
CA ARG A 180 -2.02 11.14 -14.06
C ARG A 180 -3.37 10.72 -14.65
N GLU A 181 -4.41 10.71 -13.87
CA GLU A 181 -5.74 10.39 -14.36
C GLU A 181 -6.27 11.46 -15.31
N ALA A 182 -6.02 12.74 -15.00
CA ALA A 182 -6.37 13.84 -15.91
C ALA A 182 -5.60 13.75 -17.25
N GLU A 183 -4.31 13.40 -17.22
CA GLU A 183 -3.51 13.12 -18.43
C GLU A 183 -4.16 12.01 -19.28
N ILE A 184 -4.64 10.94 -18.64
CA ILE A 184 -5.29 9.81 -19.32
C ILE A 184 -6.62 10.25 -19.95
N GLU A 185 -7.42 11.02 -19.24
CA GLU A 185 -8.75 11.47 -19.68
C GLU A 185 -8.71 12.42 -20.89
N ILE A 186 -7.70 13.30 -20.96
CA ILE A 186 -7.53 14.22 -22.09
C ILE A 186 -6.76 13.60 -23.25
N PHE A 187 -6.20 12.41 -23.05
CA PHE A 187 -5.37 11.77 -24.07
C PHE A 187 -6.19 11.41 -25.31
N LYS A 188 -5.66 11.78 -26.46
CA LYS A 188 -6.23 11.43 -27.76
C LYS A 188 -5.33 10.42 -28.44
N PRO A 189 -5.79 9.18 -28.64
CA PRO A 189 -5.03 8.18 -29.40
C PRO A 189 -4.70 8.72 -30.79
N GLN A 190 -3.44 8.62 -31.17
CA GLN A 190 -2.98 8.95 -32.54
C GLN A 190 -2.67 7.65 -33.26
N GLU A 191 -3.27 7.47 -34.40
CA GLU A 191 -3.05 6.34 -35.30
C GLU A 191 -1.66 6.42 -35.94
N PHE A 192 -1.00 5.30 -36.04
CA PHE A 192 0.22 5.11 -36.81
C PHE A 192 0.34 3.65 -37.26
N TRP A 193 1.13 3.44 -38.29
CA TRP A 193 1.30 2.10 -38.88
C TRP A 193 2.77 1.72 -38.89
N THR A 194 3.02 0.41 -38.73
CA THR A 194 4.34 -0.20 -38.98
C THR A 194 4.19 -1.28 -40.05
N ILE A 195 5.27 -1.53 -40.79
CA ILE A 195 5.26 -2.57 -41.79
C ILE A 195 6.38 -3.53 -41.46
N ASP A 196 6.01 -4.76 -41.18
CA ASP A 196 6.92 -5.88 -40.92
C ASP A 196 6.89 -6.84 -42.08
N THR A 197 8.07 -7.16 -42.62
CA THR A 197 8.24 -8.04 -43.75
C THR A 197 8.96 -9.31 -43.33
N LYS A 198 8.36 -10.47 -43.61
CA LYS A 198 8.98 -11.77 -43.40
C LYS A 198 9.87 -12.05 -44.59
N LEU A 199 11.13 -12.32 -44.33
CA LEU A 199 12.18 -12.59 -45.28
C LEU A 199 12.79 -13.98 -45.06
N ILE A 200 13.31 -14.58 -46.11
CA ILE A 200 13.97 -15.88 -46.10
C ILE A 200 15.38 -15.71 -46.62
N THR A 201 16.34 -16.27 -45.89
CA THR A 201 17.74 -16.33 -46.31
C THR A 201 17.96 -17.42 -47.38
N ASN A 202 19.12 -17.39 -48.07
CA ASN A 202 19.51 -18.44 -49.00
C ASN A 202 19.62 -19.86 -48.39
N LYS A 203 19.63 -19.95 -47.06
CA LYS A 203 19.58 -21.21 -46.27
C LYS A 203 18.17 -21.63 -45.87
N ALA A 204 17.13 -20.96 -46.38
CA ALA A 204 15.73 -21.19 -46.07
C ALA A 204 15.35 -20.87 -44.58
N GLU A 205 16.09 -19.96 -43.94
CA GLU A 205 15.80 -19.51 -42.57
C GLU A 205 14.92 -18.23 -42.60
N ASN A 206 13.84 -18.22 -41.82
CA ASN A 206 12.88 -17.11 -41.79
C ASN A 206 13.24 -16.10 -40.69
N PHE A 207 13.06 -14.81 -40.99
CA PHE A 207 13.14 -13.72 -40.01
C PHE A 207 12.24 -12.56 -40.42
N SER A 208 11.97 -11.64 -39.51
CA SER A 208 11.18 -10.44 -39.78
C SER A 208 12.06 -9.18 -39.77
N ALA A 209 11.81 -8.29 -40.71
CA ALA A 209 12.45 -6.99 -40.80
C ALA A 209 11.38 -5.87 -40.88
N ARG A 210 11.62 -4.75 -40.21
CA ARG A 210 10.70 -3.60 -40.17
C ARG A 210 11.13 -2.54 -41.16
N LEU A 211 10.18 -1.94 -41.87
CA LEU A 211 10.40 -0.78 -42.72
C LEU A 211 10.90 0.42 -41.93
N THR A 212 12.01 1.03 -42.37
CA THR A 212 12.63 2.17 -41.71
C THR A 212 12.83 3.40 -42.60
N HIS A 213 12.96 3.18 -43.95
CA HIS A 213 13.12 4.29 -44.89
C HIS A 213 12.27 4.03 -46.17
N ILE A 214 11.75 5.12 -46.71
CA ILE A 214 11.09 5.20 -48.02
C ILE A 214 11.78 6.29 -48.82
N GLU A 215 12.21 5.97 -50.07
CA GLU A 215 12.91 6.89 -50.99
C GLU A 215 14.07 7.67 -50.30
N GLY A 216 14.86 6.92 -49.46
CA GLY A 216 16.00 7.46 -48.73
C GLY A 216 15.63 8.31 -47.48
N LYS A 217 14.36 8.58 -47.22
CA LYS A 217 13.90 9.31 -46.06
C LYS A 217 13.56 8.35 -44.89
N ARG A 218 14.16 8.57 -43.74
CA ARG A 218 13.88 7.82 -42.56
C ARG A 218 12.43 8.08 -42.09
N LEU A 219 11.70 7.00 -41.78
CA LEU A 219 10.40 7.05 -41.17
C LEU A 219 10.58 7.29 -39.67
N ASP A 220 9.89 8.26 -39.12
CA ASP A 220 9.67 8.41 -37.70
C ASP A 220 8.47 7.53 -37.25
N LYS A 221 8.17 7.52 -35.99
CA LYS A 221 7.06 6.74 -35.42
C LYS A 221 5.72 7.00 -36.11
N PHE A 222 5.49 8.22 -36.59
CA PHE A 222 4.26 8.67 -37.22
C PHE A 222 4.41 8.86 -38.73
N GLY A 223 5.43 8.27 -39.33
CA GLY A 223 5.74 8.38 -40.74
C GLY A 223 4.69 7.78 -41.65
N LEU A 224 3.90 6.82 -41.17
CA LEU A 224 2.72 6.23 -41.84
C LEU A 224 1.50 6.51 -40.94
N LYS A 225 0.59 7.39 -41.38
CA LYS A 225 -0.47 7.94 -40.56
C LYS A 225 -1.83 7.25 -40.71
N ASN A 226 -1.99 6.49 -41.80
CA ASN A 226 -3.25 5.83 -42.13
C ASN A 226 -3.03 4.62 -43.00
N GLU A 227 -4.07 3.82 -43.18
CA GLU A 227 -4.06 2.62 -44.00
C GLU A 227 -3.61 2.86 -45.46
N THR A 228 -4.04 3.98 -46.06
CA THR A 228 -3.70 4.32 -47.45
C THR A 228 -2.18 4.49 -47.64
N GLU A 229 -1.51 5.17 -46.70
CA GLU A 229 -0.06 5.35 -46.71
C GLU A 229 0.66 4.03 -46.45
N ALA A 230 0.13 3.21 -45.51
CA ALA A 230 0.67 1.89 -45.22
C ALA A 230 0.58 0.96 -46.42
N LEU A 231 -0.56 0.89 -47.09
CA LEU A 231 -0.75 0.07 -48.30
C LEU A 231 0.12 0.52 -49.48
N LYS A 232 0.34 1.83 -49.65
CA LYS A 232 1.31 2.31 -50.67
C LYS A 232 2.73 1.85 -50.36
N ALA A 233 3.14 1.89 -49.08
CA ALA A 233 4.46 1.40 -48.69
C ALA A 233 4.57 -0.13 -48.80
N VAL A 234 3.50 -0.88 -48.52
CA VAL A 234 3.43 -2.33 -48.81
C VAL A 234 3.63 -2.59 -50.31
N ALA A 235 2.93 -1.88 -51.19
CA ALA A 235 3.07 -2.02 -52.62
C ALA A 235 4.51 -1.75 -53.15
N LEU A 236 5.22 -0.76 -52.56
CA LEU A 236 6.63 -0.54 -52.87
C LEU A 236 7.50 -1.72 -52.47
N ILE A 237 7.25 -2.29 -51.29
CA ILE A 237 7.98 -3.47 -50.77
C ILE A 237 7.69 -4.71 -51.68
N GLU A 238 6.43 -4.90 -52.05
CA GLU A 238 6.00 -6.04 -52.88
C GLU A 238 6.58 -6.07 -54.27
N ASN A 239 6.86 -4.89 -54.82
CA ASN A 239 7.45 -4.76 -56.16
C ASN A 239 8.98 -4.76 -56.17
N SER A 240 9.62 -4.85 -55.00
CA SER A 240 11.08 -4.79 -54.85
C SER A 240 11.68 -6.13 -54.50
N ASN A 241 12.92 -6.36 -54.95
CA ASN A 241 13.80 -7.43 -54.49
C ASN A 241 14.73 -6.86 -53.42
N PHE A 242 15.11 -7.69 -52.46
CA PHE A 242 15.87 -7.29 -51.30
C PHE A 242 17.23 -7.97 -51.20
N SER A 243 18.23 -7.20 -50.74
CA SER A 243 19.53 -7.74 -50.38
C SER A 243 20.02 -7.13 -49.07
N VAL A 244 20.86 -7.87 -48.36
CA VAL A 244 21.53 -7.38 -47.15
C VAL A 244 22.55 -6.30 -47.56
N SER A 245 22.30 -5.06 -47.21
CA SER A 245 23.22 -3.95 -47.51
C SER A 245 24.33 -3.83 -46.51
N LYS A 246 24.02 -4.05 -45.22
CA LYS A 246 25.01 -3.92 -44.12
C LYS A 246 24.64 -4.77 -42.92
N ILE A 247 25.65 -5.34 -42.27
CA ILE A 247 25.49 -6.05 -40.98
C ILE A 247 26.40 -5.39 -39.94
N ASP A 248 25.77 -4.71 -38.98
CA ASP A 248 26.44 -4.12 -37.84
C ASP A 248 26.36 -5.06 -36.63
N ARG A 249 27.50 -5.59 -36.16
CA ARG A 249 27.59 -6.44 -34.96
C ARG A 249 28.30 -5.68 -33.85
N LYS A 250 27.68 -5.62 -32.67
CA LYS A 250 28.21 -4.93 -31.54
C LYS A 250 28.05 -5.75 -30.26
N ARG A 251 29.17 -5.96 -29.58
CA ARG A 251 29.10 -6.53 -28.24
C ARG A 251 28.76 -5.44 -27.22
N VAL A 252 27.67 -5.63 -26.49
CA VAL A 252 27.18 -4.70 -25.46
C VAL A 252 27.25 -5.37 -24.11
N LYS A 253 27.78 -4.66 -23.12
CA LYS A 253 27.79 -5.12 -21.73
C LYS A 253 26.60 -4.54 -20.98
N ARG A 254 25.79 -5.40 -20.32
CA ARG A 254 24.80 -5.01 -19.34
C ARG A 254 25.37 -5.19 -17.94
N ASN A 255 25.38 -4.11 -17.15
CA ASN A 255 25.87 -4.15 -15.77
C ASN A 255 24.74 -4.52 -14.80
N PRO A 256 25.03 -5.25 -13.73
CA PRO A 256 24.06 -5.48 -12.67
C PRO A 256 23.74 -4.19 -11.93
N GLN A 257 22.53 -4.11 -11.43
CA GLN A 257 22.08 -3.02 -10.59
C GLN A 257 22.59 -3.15 -9.15
N PRO A 258 22.61 -2.08 -8.36
CA PRO A 258 23.01 -2.12 -6.95
C PRO A 258 22.11 -3.05 -6.11
N PRO A 259 22.54 -3.44 -4.92
CA PRO A 259 21.69 -4.07 -3.93
C PRO A 259 20.48 -3.21 -3.62
N PHE A 260 19.46 -3.77 -2.98
CA PHE A 260 18.21 -3.07 -2.72
C PHE A 260 18.32 -1.92 -1.73
N THR A 261 17.67 -0.81 -2.06
CA THR A 261 17.14 0.17 -1.12
C THR A 261 15.71 -0.21 -0.73
N THR A 262 15.10 0.46 0.24
CA THR A 262 13.68 0.27 0.59
C THR A 262 12.77 0.46 -0.63
N SER A 263 13.01 1.51 -1.40
CA SER A 263 12.23 1.84 -2.59
C SER A 263 12.33 0.75 -3.66
N THR A 264 13.55 0.36 -4.02
CA THR A 264 13.76 -0.65 -5.07
C THR A 264 13.31 -2.05 -4.63
N LEU A 265 13.39 -2.38 -3.32
CA LEU A 265 12.81 -3.62 -2.78
C LEU A 265 11.29 -3.62 -2.90
N GLN A 266 10.61 -2.54 -2.54
CA GLN A 266 9.16 -2.43 -2.67
C GLN A 266 8.71 -2.54 -4.14
N GLN A 267 9.44 -1.92 -5.06
CA GLN A 267 9.19 -1.99 -6.49
C GLN A 267 9.28 -3.44 -7.01
N GLU A 268 10.40 -4.11 -6.78
CA GLU A 268 10.63 -5.47 -7.28
C GLU A 268 9.75 -6.51 -6.56
N ALA A 269 9.48 -6.35 -5.27
CA ALA A 269 8.53 -7.21 -4.55
C ALA A 269 7.10 -7.06 -5.10
N SER A 270 6.69 -5.85 -5.49
CA SER A 270 5.40 -5.62 -6.12
C SER A 270 5.32 -6.29 -7.52
N ARG A 271 6.37 -6.16 -8.33
CA ARG A 271 6.43 -6.72 -9.68
C ARG A 271 6.50 -8.25 -9.68
N LYS A 272 7.50 -8.81 -8.99
CA LYS A 272 7.82 -10.25 -9.02
C LYS A 272 7.00 -11.10 -8.07
N LEU A 273 6.70 -10.57 -6.88
CA LEU A 273 6.08 -11.34 -5.81
C LEU A 273 4.60 -11.00 -5.61
N ASN A 274 4.13 -9.92 -6.23
CA ASN A 274 2.80 -9.36 -6.01
C ASN A 274 2.55 -8.90 -4.57
N PHE A 275 3.60 -8.46 -3.86
CA PHE A 275 3.50 -7.93 -2.52
C PHE A 275 3.30 -6.41 -2.58
N GLY A 276 2.27 -5.91 -1.90
CA GLY A 276 2.14 -4.47 -1.67
C GLY A 276 3.24 -3.96 -0.73
N ALA A 277 3.50 -2.65 -0.77
CA ALA A 277 4.58 -2.03 0.00
C ALA A 277 4.49 -2.32 1.51
N SER A 278 3.29 -2.22 2.10
CA SER A 278 3.08 -2.55 3.52
C SER A 278 3.40 -4.01 3.84
N ARG A 279 3.00 -4.97 2.98
CA ARG A 279 3.32 -6.39 3.17
C ARG A 279 4.82 -6.64 3.05
N THR A 280 5.47 -6.03 2.06
CA THR A 280 6.93 -6.12 1.86
C THR A 280 7.67 -5.68 3.10
N MET A 281 7.32 -4.50 3.66
CA MET A 281 7.98 -3.99 4.86
C MET A 281 7.72 -4.82 6.11
N GLN A 282 6.51 -5.38 6.29
CA GLN A 282 6.22 -6.30 7.39
C GLN A 282 7.06 -7.58 7.33
N LEU A 283 7.24 -8.15 6.14
CA LEU A 283 8.08 -9.34 5.95
C LEU A 283 9.55 -9.01 6.15
N ALA A 284 10.04 -7.89 5.59
CA ALA A 284 11.41 -7.44 5.77
C ALA A 284 11.74 -7.18 7.25
N GLN A 285 10.81 -6.57 8.01
CA GLN A 285 10.96 -6.36 9.44
C GLN A 285 11.16 -7.67 10.20
N ARG A 286 10.37 -8.71 9.87
CA ARG A 286 10.53 -10.04 10.50
C ARG A 286 11.86 -10.69 10.16
N LEU A 287 12.30 -10.59 8.90
CA LEU A 287 13.60 -11.12 8.47
C LEU A 287 14.77 -10.41 9.16
N TYR A 288 14.64 -9.12 9.44
CA TYR A 288 15.63 -8.32 10.16
C TYR A 288 15.66 -8.64 11.66
N GLU A 289 14.50 -8.67 12.34
CA GLU A 289 14.41 -8.82 13.80
C GLU A 289 14.85 -10.20 14.31
N GLY A 290 14.73 -11.23 13.46
CA GLY A 290 15.25 -12.56 13.73
C GLY A 290 14.27 -13.69 13.45
N ILE A 291 14.81 -14.72 12.85
CA ILE A 291 14.14 -16.01 12.55
C ILE A 291 14.76 -17.10 13.41
N GLU A 292 13.94 -17.96 13.97
CA GLU A 292 14.40 -19.13 14.74
C GLU A 292 14.96 -20.18 13.77
N MET A 293 16.25 -20.51 13.93
CA MET A 293 16.97 -21.47 13.09
C MET A 293 17.82 -22.42 13.96
N GLY A 294 17.39 -23.68 14.08
CA GLY A 294 18.18 -24.71 14.75
C GLY A 294 18.48 -24.44 16.24
N GLY A 295 17.59 -23.73 16.94
CA GLY A 295 17.75 -23.34 18.35
C GLY A 295 18.29 -21.92 18.56
N ASP A 296 18.84 -21.29 17.53
CA ASP A 296 19.27 -19.89 17.54
C ASP A 296 18.24 -18.98 16.84
N THR A 297 18.18 -17.72 17.24
CA THR A 297 17.41 -16.71 16.53
C THR A 297 18.38 -15.76 15.83
N VAL A 298 18.21 -15.54 14.53
CA VAL A 298 19.18 -14.80 13.71
C VAL A 298 18.45 -13.83 12.78
N GLY A 299 18.92 -12.58 12.72
CA GLY A 299 18.51 -11.63 11.68
C GLY A 299 19.07 -12.08 10.33
N LEU A 300 18.19 -12.25 9.34
CA LEU A 300 18.57 -12.76 8.03
C LEU A 300 18.95 -11.68 7.02
N ILE A 301 18.50 -10.44 7.25
CA ILE A 301 18.81 -9.29 6.40
C ILE A 301 19.30 -8.10 7.24
N THR A 302 19.98 -7.16 6.59
CA THR A 302 20.32 -5.86 7.16
C THR A 302 19.08 -4.99 7.35
N TYR A 303 19.23 -3.86 8.02
CA TYR A 303 18.14 -2.90 8.27
C TYR A 303 17.45 -2.50 6.97
N MET A 304 16.13 -2.62 6.94
CA MET A 304 15.33 -2.54 5.70
C MET A 304 14.81 -1.13 5.38
N ARG A 305 14.96 -0.14 6.26
CA ARG A 305 14.63 1.25 5.98
C ARG A 305 15.92 2.00 5.63
N THR A 306 16.33 1.92 4.39
CA THR A 306 17.56 2.51 3.88
C THR A 306 17.40 2.99 2.45
N ASP A 307 18.07 4.06 2.11
CA ASP A 307 18.31 4.55 0.74
C ASP A 307 19.75 4.28 0.28
N GLY A 308 20.56 3.66 1.16
CA GLY A 308 21.92 3.24 0.87
C GLY A 308 21.99 2.07 -0.12
N VAL A 309 23.00 2.10 -0.99
CA VAL A 309 23.30 1.02 -1.96
C VAL A 309 24.67 0.39 -1.69
N GLN A 310 25.36 0.79 -0.64
CA GLN A 310 26.68 0.29 -0.28
C GLN A 310 26.58 -1.03 0.49
N MET A 311 27.60 -1.85 0.39
CA MET A 311 27.77 -3.06 1.19
C MET A 311 29.10 -2.97 1.93
N SER A 312 29.18 -3.54 3.14
CA SER A 312 30.44 -3.66 3.87
C SER A 312 31.45 -4.49 3.08
N GLN A 313 32.73 -4.29 3.35
CA GLN A 313 33.79 -5.01 2.67
C GLN A 313 33.71 -6.52 2.93
N GLU A 314 33.31 -6.92 4.15
CA GLU A 314 33.08 -8.30 4.55
C GLU A 314 31.96 -8.94 3.71
N ALA A 315 30.84 -8.24 3.54
CA ALA A 315 29.73 -8.71 2.74
C ALA A 315 30.09 -8.84 1.25
N ILE A 316 30.85 -7.89 0.69
CA ILE A 316 31.38 -7.97 -0.67
C ILE A 316 32.26 -9.21 -0.82
N ASN A 317 33.21 -9.42 0.10
CA ASN A 317 34.12 -10.55 0.07
C ASN A 317 33.37 -11.90 0.17
N ALA A 318 32.38 -11.99 1.07
CA ALA A 318 31.54 -13.17 1.21
C ALA A 318 30.71 -13.44 -0.06
N ALA A 319 30.12 -12.41 -0.64
CA ALA A 319 29.38 -12.53 -1.91
C ALA A 319 30.31 -13.04 -3.03
N ARG A 320 31.51 -12.51 -3.16
CA ARG A 320 32.50 -12.93 -4.15
C ARG A 320 32.93 -14.40 -3.98
N GLN A 321 33.09 -14.85 -2.73
CA GLN A 321 33.35 -16.27 -2.44
C GLN A 321 32.19 -17.16 -2.86
N VAL A 322 30.97 -16.79 -2.54
CA VAL A 322 29.75 -17.52 -2.94
C VAL A 322 29.63 -17.58 -4.47
N ILE A 323 29.86 -16.45 -5.17
CA ILE A 323 29.83 -16.41 -6.63
C ILE A 323 30.82 -17.41 -7.23
N LYS A 324 32.07 -17.38 -6.74
CA LYS A 324 33.13 -18.31 -7.21
C LYS A 324 32.77 -19.78 -6.98
N ALA A 325 32.21 -20.09 -5.80
CA ALA A 325 31.85 -21.44 -5.39
C ALA A 325 30.62 -21.99 -6.12
N GLN A 326 29.59 -21.18 -6.33
CA GLN A 326 28.29 -21.63 -6.88
C GLN A 326 28.20 -21.50 -8.41
N PHE A 327 28.86 -20.49 -9.00
CA PHE A 327 28.70 -20.15 -10.42
C PHE A 327 30.02 -20.30 -11.20
N GLY A 328 31.18 -20.33 -10.53
CA GLY A 328 32.49 -20.42 -11.13
C GLY A 328 33.20 -19.08 -11.32
N GLY A 329 34.51 -19.15 -11.61
CA GLY A 329 35.38 -17.96 -11.69
C GLY A 329 35.00 -16.98 -12.79
N ASN A 330 34.41 -17.43 -13.89
CA ASN A 330 34.02 -16.58 -15.02
C ASN A 330 32.88 -15.60 -14.65
N PHE A 331 32.06 -15.95 -13.65
CA PHE A 331 30.99 -15.08 -13.16
C PHE A 331 31.48 -14.04 -12.14
N LEU A 332 32.76 -14.10 -11.77
CA LEU A 332 33.36 -13.16 -10.83
C LEU A 332 34.15 -12.09 -11.61
N PRO A 333 33.79 -10.79 -11.52
CA PRO A 333 34.58 -9.75 -12.16
C PRO A 333 35.93 -9.59 -11.46
N ASP A 334 36.97 -9.15 -12.20
CA ASP A 334 38.34 -8.95 -11.64
C ASP A 334 38.31 -7.98 -10.47
N GLN A 335 37.59 -6.88 -10.60
CA GLN A 335 37.43 -5.87 -9.54
C GLN A 335 36.08 -6.00 -8.84
N GLN A 336 36.07 -5.72 -7.54
CA GLN A 336 34.82 -5.62 -6.79
C GLN A 336 33.96 -4.46 -7.32
N ARG A 337 32.64 -4.63 -7.29
CA ARG A 337 31.72 -3.56 -7.68
C ARG A 337 31.38 -2.70 -6.46
N ILE A 338 31.62 -1.41 -6.61
CA ILE A 338 31.29 -0.40 -5.59
C ILE A 338 30.20 0.48 -6.19
N TYR A 339 29.10 0.59 -5.48
CA TYR A 339 27.98 1.44 -5.84
C TYR A 339 27.98 2.70 -4.96
N LYS A 340 27.64 3.84 -5.57
CA LYS A 340 27.47 5.11 -4.86
C LYS A 340 26.01 5.50 -4.89
N THR A 341 25.49 5.93 -3.76
CA THR A 341 24.12 6.45 -3.66
C THR A 341 24.01 7.71 -4.51
N LYS A 342 22.98 7.75 -5.36
CA LYS A 342 22.68 8.91 -6.23
C LYS A 342 21.76 9.93 -5.56
N ALA A 343 21.10 9.53 -4.48
CA ALA A 343 20.22 10.43 -3.73
C ALA A 343 21.01 11.62 -3.22
N LYS A 344 20.55 12.84 -3.52
CA LYS A 344 21.19 14.08 -3.08
C LYS A 344 21.32 14.17 -1.55
N ASN A 345 20.45 13.49 -0.85
CA ASN A 345 20.26 13.54 0.60
C ASN A 345 20.12 12.10 1.12
N ALA A 346 21.14 11.26 0.90
CA ALA A 346 21.17 9.94 1.54
C ALA A 346 21.24 10.15 3.05
N GLN A 347 20.12 9.84 3.71
CA GLN A 347 20.08 9.80 5.16
C GLN A 347 21.01 8.72 5.65
N GLU A 348 22.06 9.13 6.36
CA GLU A 348 22.95 8.25 7.07
C GLU A 348 23.69 7.22 6.16
N ALA A 349 24.90 6.86 6.53
CA ALA A 349 25.72 5.86 5.83
C ALA A 349 25.20 4.43 6.07
N HIS A 350 23.88 4.19 5.86
CA HIS A 350 23.32 2.86 6.00
C HIS A 350 23.73 1.95 4.85
N GLU A 351 23.94 0.70 5.17
CA GLU A 351 24.13 -0.33 4.16
C GLU A 351 22.84 -0.58 3.38
N ALA A 352 22.99 -1.12 2.17
CA ALA A 352 21.88 -1.65 1.39
C ALA A 352 21.19 -2.83 2.10
N ILE A 353 19.96 -3.15 1.66
CA ILE A 353 19.25 -4.34 2.11
C ILE A 353 19.91 -5.57 1.48
N ARG A 354 20.55 -6.39 2.29
CA ARG A 354 21.27 -7.59 1.89
C ARG A 354 21.12 -8.71 2.93
N PRO A 355 21.41 -9.96 2.60
CA PRO A 355 21.59 -11.00 3.61
C PRO A 355 22.71 -10.64 4.59
N THR A 356 22.50 -10.94 5.87
CA THR A 356 23.54 -10.81 6.91
C THR A 356 24.68 -11.77 6.68
N ASP A 357 24.41 -12.91 6.05
CA ASP A 357 25.37 -13.95 5.69
C ASP A 357 25.07 -14.47 4.28
N MET A 358 25.91 -14.15 3.32
CA MET A 358 25.76 -14.55 1.92
C MET A 358 25.82 -16.07 1.70
N THR A 359 26.39 -16.82 2.63
CA THR A 359 26.49 -18.30 2.56
C THR A 359 25.18 -19.00 2.94
N ARG A 360 24.23 -18.29 3.50
CA ARG A 360 22.87 -18.75 3.76
C ARG A 360 22.06 -18.72 2.48
N LEU A 361 22.32 -19.69 1.62
CA LEU A 361 21.59 -19.85 0.36
C LEU A 361 20.08 -19.95 0.64
N PRO A 362 19.19 -19.42 -0.22
CA PRO A 362 17.75 -19.47 0.00
C PRO A 362 17.24 -20.88 0.33
N GLU A 363 17.69 -21.91 -0.39
CA GLU A 363 17.28 -23.29 -0.15
C GLU A 363 17.65 -23.83 1.25
N LYS A 364 18.76 -23.33 1.84
CA LYS A 364 19.18 -23.75 3.18
C LYS A 364 18.30 -23.15 4.29
N VAL A 365 17.71 -21.99 4.06
CA VAL A 365 16.87 -21.31 5.07
C VAL A 365 15.38 -21.58 4.86
N ARG A 366 15.01 -22.23 3.76
CA ARG A 366 13.61 -22.45 3.34
C ARG A 366 12.76 -23.12 4.43
N SER A 367 13.29 -24.09 5.13
CA SER A 367 12.58 -24.86 6.17
C SER A 367 12.24 -24.03 7.42
N TYR A 368 12.86 -22.86 7.57
CA TYR A 368 12.67 -21.96 8.73
C TYR A 368 11.77 -20.76 8.40
N LEU A 369 11.41 -20.58 7.13
CA LEU A 369 10.64 -19.44 6.64
C LEU A 369 9.25 -19.85 6.17
N ASP A 370 8.27 -18.98 6.39
CA ASP A 370 7.01 -19.11 5.67
C ASP A 370 7.20 -18.81 4.16
N ALA A 371 6.20 -19.17 3.36
CA ALA A 371 6.30 -19.04 1.90
C ALA A 371 6.59 -17.60 1.43
N ASP A 372 5.99 -16.59 2.08
CA ASP A 372 6.19 -15.19 1.69
C ASP A 372 7.54 -14.67 2.17
N GLN A 373 7.97 -15.03 3.38
CA GLN A 373 9.31 -14.72 3.89
C GLN A 373 10.39 -15.32 3.01
N PHE A 374 10.22 -16.60 2.60
CA PHE A 374 11.16 -17.25 1.70
C PHE A 374 11.27 -16.51 0.36
N ARG A 375 10.16 -16.18 -0.27
CA ARG A 375 10.14 -15.47 -1.56
C ARG A 375 10.82 -14.10 -1.46
N LEU A 376 10.62 -13.37 -0.38
CA LEU A 376 11.25 -12.07 -0.18
C LEU A 376 12.75 -12.22 0.10
N TYR A 377 13.15 -13.20 0.93
CA TYR A 377 14.57 -13.49 1.20
C TYR A 377 15.31 -13.92 -0.08
N ASP A 378 14.73 -14.81 -0.88
CA ASP A 378 15.28 -15.25 -2.16
C ASP A 378 15.50 -14.06 -3.11
N LEU A 379 14.53 -13.15 -3.20
CA LEU A 379 14.64 -11.93 -3.99
C LEU A 379 15.82 -11.03 -3.53
N ILE A 380 15.95 -10.82 -2.22
CA ILE A 380 17.01 -10.00 -1.63
C ILE A 380 18.38 -10.66 -1.86
N TRP A 381 18.48 -11.97 -1.64
CA TRP A 381 19.71 -12.73 -1.82
C TRP A 381 20.19 -12.68 -3.28
N LYS A 382 19.28 -12.98 -4.22
CA LYS A 382 19.59 -12.96 -5.66
C LYS A 382 20.07 -11.58 -6.13
N ARG A 383 19.41 -10.52 -5.70
CA ARG A 383 19.82 -9.14 -6.04
C ARG A 383 21.20 -8.81 -5.48
N SER A 384 21.46 -9.17 -4.23
CA SER A 384 22.74 -8.90 -3.56
C SER A 384 23.88 -9.65 -4.24
N ILE A 385 23.72 -10.93 -4.55
CA ILE A 385 24.72 -11.73 -5.27
C ILE A 385 24.91 -11.18 -6.70
N ALA A 386 23.83 -10.95 -7.44
CA ALA A 386 23.87 -10.41 -8.80
C ALA A 386 24.62 -9.09 -8.88
N SER A 387 24.50 -8.23 -7.85
CA SER A 387 25.19 -6.94 -7.78
C SER A 387 26.72 -7.08 -7.84
N GLN A 388 27.29 -8.20 -7.37
CA GLN A 388 28.73 -8.46 -7.35
C GLN A 388 29.20 -9.39 -8.48
N MET A 389 28.30 -9.83 -9.38
CA MET A 389 28.63 -10.69 -10.52
C MET A 389 29.19 -9.91 -11.71
N ALA A 390 29.78 -10.64 -12.64
CA ALA A 390 30.24 -10.12 -13.93
C ALA A 390 29.05 -9.61 -14.77
N SER A 391 29.32 -8.62 -15.61
CA SER A 391 28.33 -8.09 -16.56
C SER A 391 27.86 -9.16 -17.51
N ALA A 392 26.62 -9.11 -17.93
CA ALA A 392 26.15 -9.89 -19.08
C ALA A 392 26.71 -9.28 -20.38
N GLU A 393 27.08 -10.13 -21.33
CA GLU A 393 27.54 -9.72 -22.65
C GLU A 393 26.52 -10.19 -23.68
N LEU A 394 26.07 -9.24 -24.50
CA LEU A 394 25.10 -9.48 -25.56
C LEU A 394 25.72 -9.12 -26.90
N ASP A 395 25.64 -10.01 -27.85
CA ASP A 395 25.99 -9.74 -29.23
C ASP A 395 24.73 -9.24 -29.95
N GLN A 396 24.66 -7.90 -30.11
CA GLN A 396 23.60 -7.25 -30.84
C GLN A 396 23.95 -7.21 -32.34
N THR A 397 23.05 -7.71 -33.19
CA THR A 397 23.17 -7.67 -34.62
C THR A 397 22.07 -6.79 -35.20
N THR A 398 22.45 -5.80 -35.96
CA THR A 398 21.54 -5.00 -36.77
C THR A 398 21.82 -5.28 -38.25
N VAL A 399 20.81 -5.73 -38.96
CA VAL A 399 20.88 -5.99 -40.39
C VAL A 399 20.08 -4.92 -41.10
N LYS A 400 20.74 -4.19 -42.00
CA LYS A 400 20.10 -3.29 -42.97
C LYS A 400 19.88 -4.03 -44.26
N ILE A 401 18.69 -3.91 -44.75
CA ILE A 401 18.22 -4.63 -45.95
C ILE A 401 17.66 -3.56 -46.89
N GLU A 402 18.26 -3.46 -48.06
CA GLU A 402 17.86 -2.48 -49.08
C GLU A 402 17.14 -3.15 -50.22
N ALA A 403 16.14 -2.47 -50.73
CA ALA A 403 15.54 -2.78 -52.01
C ALA A 403 16.53 -2.48 -53.15
N THR A 404 16.57 -3.35 -54.20
CA THR A 404 17.48 -3.17 -55.36
C THR A 404 17.24 -1.87 -56.09
N ASP A 405 16.02 -1.36 -56.10
CA ASP A 405 15.61 -0.07 -56.69
C ASP A 405 15.84 1.13 -55.73
N LYS A 406 16.33 0.86 -54.49
CA LYS A 406 16.54 1.84 -53.42
C LYS A 406 15.28 2.56 -52.96
N ALA A 407 14.10 2.04 -53.30
CA ALA A 407 12.83 2.65 -52.89
C ALA A 407 12.55 2.46 -51.40
N THR A 408 13.00 1.34 -50.81
CA THR A 408 12.74 1.02 -49.39
C THR A 408 13.96 0.42 -48.68
N GLU A 409 14.12 0.74 -47.37
CA GLU A 409 15.10 0.07 -46.50
C GLU A 409 14.35 -0.57 -45.33
N LEU A 410 14.62 -1.83 -45.11
CA LEU A 410 14.13 -2.60 -43.93
C LEU A 410 15.27 -2.79 -42.95
N ARG A 411 14.91 -2.99 -41.69
CA ARG A 411 15.87 -3.26 -40.62
C ARG A 411 15.42 -4.45 -39.77
N ALA A 412 16.32 -5.38 -39.51
CA ALA A 412 16.15 -6.42 -38.55
C ALA A 412 17.14 -6.24 -37.40
N ASN A 413 16.67 -6.36 -36.17
CA ASN A 413 17.50 -6.36 -34.97
C ASN A 413 17.38 -7.72 -34.31
N GLY A 414 18.49 -8.20 -33.77
CA GLY A 414 18.54 -9.39 -32.94
C GLY A 414 19.63 -9.31 -31.91
N SER A 415 19.48 -10.06 -30.83
CA SER A 415 20.43 -10.09 -29.73
C SER A 415 20.60 -11.52 -29.27
N ILE A 416 21.84 -11.92 -29.04
CA ILE A 416 22.20 -13.22 -28.48
C ILE A 416 22.98 -12.97 -27.21
N ILE A 417 22.61 -13.65 -26.12
CA ILE A 417 23.38 -13.62 -24.89
C ILE A 417 24.66 -14.43 -25.10
N ALA A 418 25.77 -13.76 -25.29
CA ALA A 418 27.09 -14.37 -25.43
C ALA A 418 27.64 -14.89 -24.10
N PHE A 419 27.33 -14.12 -23.01
CA PHE A 419 27.63 -14.51 -21.64
C PHE A 419 26.54 -14.00 -20.69
N GLU A 420 25.94 -14.90 -19.92
CA GLU A 420 24.82 -14.57 -19.05
C GLU A 420 25.18 -13.59 -17.93
N GLY A 421 26.42 -13.70 -17.37
CA GLY A 421 26.84 -12.89 -16.26
C GLY A 421 25.81 -12.91 -15.11
N PHE A 422 25.46 -11.75 -14.57
CA PHE A 422 24.48 -11.63 -13.49
C PHE A 422 23.07 -12.07 -13.86
N LEU A 423 22.70 -12.08 -15.16
CA LEU A 423 21.38 -12.49 -15.63
C LEU A 423 21.07 -13.95 -15.30
N LYS A 424 22.11 -14.78 -15.05
CA LYS A 424 21.95 -16.16 -14.58
C LYS A 424 21.20 -16.25 -13.24
N VAL A 425 21.31 -15.22 -12.41
CA VAL A 425 20.74 -15.20 -11.06
C VAL A 425 19.56 -14.25 -10.98
N TYR A 426 19.64 -13.12 -11.68
CA TYR A 426 18.68 -12.02 -11.50
C TYR A 426 18.43 -11.26 -12.79
N LYS A 427 17.14 -11.17 -13.17
CA LYS A 427 16.65 -10.30 -14.24
C LYS A 427 15.62 -9.34 -13.63
N GLU A 428 15.71 -8.05 -13.90
CA GLU A 428 14.72 -7.05 -13.46
C GLU A 428 13.42 -7.19 -14.24
N ASP A 429 12.29 -6.93 -13.58
CA ASP A 429 10.99 -6.79 -14.22
C ASP A 429 10.66 -5.33 -14.50
N GLN A 430 9.78 -5.11 -15.50
CA GLN A 430 9.29 -3.80 -15.89
C GLN A 430 7.85 -3.59 -15.43
N ASP A 431 7.48 -2.33 -15.15
CA ASP A 431 6.10 -1.96 -14.73
C ASP A 431 5.08 -2.15 -15.85
N ASP A 432 5.52 -2.01 -17.09
CA ASP A 432 4.70 -2.15 -18.29
C ASP A 432 5.48 -2.81 -19.42
N PRO A 433 5.17 -4.09 -19.74
CA PRO A 433 5.81 -4.80 -20.85
C PRO A 433 5.46 -4.23 -22.22
N SER A 434 4.44 -3.37 -22.33
CA SER A 434 3.98 -2.78 -23.59
C SER A 434 4.82 -1.58 -24.07
N VAL A 435 5.79 -1.12 -23.28
CA VAL A 435 6.71 -0.06 -23.70
C VAL A 435 7.63 -0.61 -24.79
N GLU A 436 7.45 -0.06 -26.01
CA GLU A 436 8.22 -0.43 -27.19
C GLU A 436 9.74 -0.44 -26.94
N GLY A 437 10.39 -1.54 -27.26
CA GLY A 437 11.84 -1.71 -27.18
C GLY A 437 12.32 -3.03 -26.57
N SER A 438 11.49 -3.76 -25.83
CA SER A 438 11.91 -4.99 -25.15
C SER A 438 11.69 -6.27 -25.99
N ALA A 439 10.77 -6.27 -26.92
CA ALA A 439 10.43 -7.45 -27.71
C ALA A 439 11.41 -7.71 -28.88
N ASP A 440 12.07 -6.69 -29.43
CA ASP A 440 13.02 -6.82 -30.53
C ASP A 440 14.43 -7.23 -30.04
N ASP A 441 14.75 -6.98 -28.77
CA ASP A 441 16.06 -7.27 -28.18
C ASP A 441 16.32 -8.77 -27.92
N ASP A 442 15.28 -9.60 -27.87
CA ASP A 442 15.40 -11.05 -27.58
C ASP A 442 15.26 -11.94 -28.84
N ARG A 443 15.22 -11.36 -30.06
CA ARG A 443 15.12 -12.13 -31.32
C ARG A 443 16.48 -12.65 -31.75
N ILE A 444 16.55 -13.93 -32.14
CA ILE A 444 17.72 -14.51 -32.76
C ILE A 444 17.59 -14.35 -34.27
N LEU A 445 18.54 -13.65 -34.90
CA LEU A 445 18.61 -13.55 -36.36
C LEU A 445 19.41 -14.69 -36.94
N PRO A 446 19.00 -15.21 -38.15
CA PRO A 446 19.78 -16.18 -38.85
C PRO A 446 21.14 -15.61 -39.29
N SER A 447 22.06 -16.51 -39.61
CA SER A 447 23.38 -16.14 -40.13
C SER A 447 23.27 -15.64 -41.57
N MET A 448 23.63 -14.39 -41.79
CA MET A 448 23.58 -13.72 -43.10
C MET A 448 24.93 -13.10 -43.49
N SER A 449 25.10 -12.81 -44.75
CA SER A 449 26.27 -12.12 -45.32
C SER A 449 25.85 -10.85 -46.04
N GLU A 450 26.70 -9.83 -46.03
CA GLU A 450 26.46 -8.63 -46.85
C GLU A 450 26.43 -9.00 -48.33
N GLY A 451 25.50 -8.42 -49.07
CA GLY A 451 25.22 -8.75 -50.49
C GLY A 451 24.28 -9.97 -50.69
N GLU A 452 23.89 -10.67 -49.62
CA GLU A 452 22.98 -11.81 -49.72
C GLU A 452 21.60 -11.38 -50.18
N VAL A 453 21.08 -12.06 -51.24
CA VAL A 453 19.73 -11.84 -51.74
C VAL A 453 18.73 -12.54 -50.83
N LEU A 454 17.67 -11.85 -50.48
CA LEU A 454 16.63 -12.33 -49.59
C LEU A 454 15.32 -12.52 -50.35
N GLU A 455 14.65 -13.62 -50.14
CA GLU A 455 13.31 -13.89 -50.66
C GLU A 455 12.26 -13.28 -49.73
N ARG A 456 11.36 -12.46 -50.29
CA ARG A 456 10.23 -11.91 -49.57
C ARG A 456 9.10 -12.94 -49.53
N LYS A 457 8.60 -13.24 -48.32
CA LYS A 457 7.49 -14.19 -48.11
C LYS A 457 6.16 -13.49 -47.92
N GLU A 458 6.13 -12.55 -47.00
CA GLU A 458 4.91 -11.88 -46.58
C GLU A 458 5.24 -10.46 -46.07
N THR A 459 4.40 -9.50 -46.40
CA THR A 459 4.49 -8.13 -45.87
C THR A 459 3.20 -7.76 -45.15
N THR A 460 3.26 -7.42 -43.87
CA THR A 460 2.11 -7.16 -43.03
C THR A 460 2.12 -5.71 -42.59
N PRO A 461 1.10 -4.92 -42.92
CA PRO A 461 0.88 -3.62 -42.29
C PRO A 461 0.14 -3.77 -40.98
N ASP A 462 0.73 -3.28 -39.90
CA ASP A 462 0.14 -3.35 -38.55
C ASP A 462 -0.33 -1.97 -38.13
N GLN A 463 -1.62 -1.88 -37.76
CA GLN A 463 -2.23 -0.66 -37.22
C GLN A 463 -1.94 -0.53 -35.73
N HIS A 464 -1.52 0.65 -35.31
CA HIS A 464 -1.25 0.97 -33.92
C HIS A 464 -1.92 2.29 -33.55
N PHE A 465 -2.23 2.40 -32.26
CA PHE A 465 -2.64 3.66 -31.65
C PHE A 465 -1.74 3.96 -30.46
N THR A 466 -1.36 5.21 -30.31
CA THR A 466 -0.65 5.64 -29.09
C THR A 466 -1.52 5.35 -27.88
N GLN A 467 -0.88 4.91 -26.80
CA GLN A 467 -1.55 4.63 -25.52
C GLN A 467 -1.36 5.77 -24.54
N PRO A 468 -2.34 6.06 -23.67
CA PRO A 468 -2.16 7.02 -22.60
C PRO A 468 -1.08 6.55 -21.64
N PRO A 469 -0.48 7.47 -20.86
CA PRO A 469 0.46 7.05 -19.82
C PRO A 469 -0.23 6.10 -18.81
N PRO A 470 0.43 5.02 -18.38
CA PRO A 470 -0.19 4.05 -17.49
C PRO A 470 -0.49 4.67 -16.12
N ARG A 471 -1.61 4.26 -15.50
CA ARG A 471 -1.91 4.59 -14.11
C ARG A 471 -0.82 4.08 -13.19
N PHE A 472 -0.56 4.79 -12.11
CA PHE A 472 0.42 4.35 -11.12
C PHE A 472 0.03 3.03 -10.46
N SER A 473 0.97 2.08 -10.43
CA SER A 473 0.99 0.98 -9.47
C SER A 473 1.65 1.43 -8.16
N GLU A 474 1.62 0.60 -7.10
CA GLU A 474 2.42 0.90 -5.89
C GLU A 474 3.91 1.05 -6.25
N ALA A 475 4.46 0.18 -7.10
CA ALA A 475 5.84 0.25 -7.54
C ALA A 475 6.18 1.55 -8.27
N SER A 476 5.39 1.91 -9.30
CA SER A 476 5.67 3.11 -10.08
C SER A 476 5.40 4.41 -9.31
N LEU A 477 4.48 4.39 -8.34
CA LEU A 477 4.25 5.53 -7.45
C LEU A 477 5.43 5.73 -6.49
N VAL A 478 5.93 4.67 -5.86
CA VAL A 478 7.13 4.72 -4.99
C VAL A 478 8.33 5.24 -5.78
N LYS A 479 8.55 4.70 -6.99
CA LYS A 479 9.61 5.17 -7.89
C LYS A 479 9.48 6.68 -8.17
N ARG A 480 8.27 7.13 -8.50
CA ARG A 480 8.04 8.55 -8.82
C ARG A 480 8.23 9.48 -7.62
N LEU A 481 7.80 9.06 -6.44
CA LEU A 481 8.02 9.80 -5.19
C LEU A 481 9.52 9.91 -4.88
N GLU A 482 10.27 8.81 -5.03
CA GLU A 482 11.73 8.80 -4.85
C GLU A 482 12.45 9.73 -5.84
N GLU A 483 12.10 9.67 -7.14
CA GLU A 483 12.65 10.55 -8.18
C GLU A 483 12.44 12.03 -7.87
N LEU A 484 11.30 12.37 -7.27
CA LEU A 484 10.94 13.73 -6.87
C LEU A 484 11.54 14.14 -5.52
N GLY A 485 12.16 13.23 -4.77
CA GLY A 485 12.66 13.48 -3.41
C GLY A 485 11.56 13.62 -2.36
N ILE A 486 10.35 13.11 -2.63
CA ILE A 486 9.15 13.23 -1.78
C ILE A 486 8.94 11.97 -0.96
N GLY A 487 8.85 12.12 0.35
CA GLY A 487 8.79 11.01 1.28
C GLY A 487 10.16 10.38 1.54
N ARG A 488 10.20 9.38 2.40
CA ARG A 488 11.43 8.66 2.80
C ARG A 488 11.11 7.18 2.99
N PRO A 489 12.10 6.30 3.10
CA PRO A 489 11.91 4.86 3.29
C PRO A 489 10.85 4.47 4.33
N SER A 490 10.75 5.22 5.41
CA SER A 490 9.78 4.99 6.49
C SER A 490 8.32 5.34 6.11
N THR A 491 8.08 6.11 5.05
CA THR A 491 6.76 6.70 4.76
C THR A 491 6.05 6.18 3.52
N TYR A 492 6.75 5.62 2.54
CA TYR A 492 6.12 5.19 1.28
C TYR A 492 4.91 4.26 1.49
N ALA A 493 5.08 3.22 2.30
CA ALA A 493 4.00 2.26 2.56
C ALA A 493 2.79 2.90 3.27
N SER A 494 3.04 3.75 4.27
CA SER A 494 1.99 4.42 5.05
C SER A 494 1.20 5.44 4.22
N ILE A 495 1.86 6.16 3.30
CA ILE A 495 1.20 7.11 2.39
C ILE A 495 0.14 6.39 1.54
N MET A 496 0.52 5.30 0.88
CA MET A 496 -0.39 4.53 0.01
C MET A 496 -1.55 3.92 0.80
N GLN A 497 -1.28 3.40 1.99
CA GLN A 497 -2.30 2.87 2.87
C GLN A 497 -3.30 3.96 3.30
N VAL A 498 -2.83 5.13 3.71
CA VAL A 498 -3.68 6.25 4.14
C VAL A 498 -4.57 6.74 3.01
N LEU A 499 -4.08 6.85 1.77
CA LEU A 499 -4.88 7.25 0.62
C LEU A 499 -6.06 6.30 0.37
N GLN A 500 -5.85 5.00 0.52
CA GLN A 500 -6.90 3.98 0.39
C GLN A 500 -7.88 4.02 1.58
N GLU A 501 -7.40 4.07 2.81
CA GLU A 501 -8.23 4.15 4.03
C GLU A 501 -9.11 5.40 4.06
N ARG A 502 -8.66 6.51 3.46
CA ARG A 502 -9.43 7.75 3.34
C ARG A 502 -10.44 7.71 2.18
N ASN A 503 -10.45 6.65 1.38
CA ASN A 503 -11.21 6.55 0.14
C ASN A 503 -10.94 7.75 -0.80
N TYR A 504 -9.68 8.13 -0.92
CA TYR A 504 -9.21 9.12 -1.88
C TYR A 504 -8.84 8.46 -3.20
N VAL A 505 -8.36 7.22 -3.11
CA VAL A 505 -8.05 6.36 -4.24
C VAL A 505 -8.58 4.95 -3.97
N ARG A 506 -8.84 4.21 -5.04
CA ARG A 506 -9.06 2.77 -5.02
C ARG A 506 -8.00 2.07 -5.86
N LEU A 507 -7.78 0.79 -5.59
CA LEU A 507 -6.96 -0.07 -6.44
C LEU A 507 -7.88 -0.87 -7.36
N ASP A 508 -7.61 -0.78 -8.67
CA ASP A 508 -8.20 -1.63 -9.68
C ASP A 508 -7.08 -2.28 -10.49
N LYS A 509 -7.09 -3.61 -10.60
CA LYS A 509 -6.02 -4.37 -11.25
C LYS A 509 -4.60 -3.89 -10.86
N LYS A 510 -4.40 -3.62 -9.56
CA LYS A 510 -3.16 -3.08 -8.95
C LYS A 510 -2.77 -1.67 -9.40
N ARG A 511 -3.67 -0.91 -10.01
CA ARG A 511 -3.45 0.48 -10.41
C ARG A 511 -4.30 1.40 -9.55
N PHE A 512 -3.72 2.53 -9.12
CA PHE A 512 -4.46 3.56 -8.38
C PHE A 512 -5.38 4.33 -9.31
N ILE A 513 -6.63 4.44 -8.91
CA ILE A 513 -7.64 5.28 -9.54
C ILE A 513 -8.14 6.28 -8.49
N PRO A 514 -8.11 7.59 -8.78
CA PRO A 514 -8.62 8.58 -7.84
C PRO A 514 -10.13 8.52 -7.76
N GLU A 515 -10.67 8.51 -6.54
CA GLU A 515 -12.10 8.64 -6.28
C GLU A 515 -12.52 10.11 -6.37
N ALA A 516 -13.82 10.37 -6.57
CA ALA A 516 -14.37 11.73 -6.65
C ALA A 516 -13.95 12.61 -5.45
N ARG A 517 -13.89 12.02 -4.26
CA ARG A 517 -13.42 12.69 -3.06
C ARG A 517 -11.94 13.06 -3.14
N GLY A 518 -11.09 12.20 -3.70
CA GLY A 518 -9.68 12.47 -3.91
C GLY A 518 -9.46 13.64 -4.86
N ARG A 519 -10.19 13.66 -5.98
CA ARG A 519 -10.14 14.75 -6.96
C ARG A 519 -10.57 16.09 -6.36
N LEU A 520 -11.66 16.11 -5.59
CA LEU A 520 -12.12 17.32 -4.91
C LEU A 520 -11.11 17.85 -3.89
N VAL A 521 -10.50 16.98 -3.11
CA VAL A 521 -9.45 17.37 -2.15
C VAL A 521 -8.23 17.91 -2.89
N THR A 522 -7.80 17.28 -3.98
CA THR A 522 -6.68 17.78 -4.79
C THR A 522 -6.99 19.14 -5.41
N SER A 523 -8.15 19.32 -6.08
CA SER A 523 -8.53 20.60 -6.66
C SER A 523 -8.65 21.69 -5.59
N PHE A 524 -9.26 21.39 -4.44
CA PHE A 524 -9.33 22.33 -3.31
C PHE A 524 -7.94 22.78 -2.85
N LEU A 525 -7.03 21.82 -2.63
CA LEU A 525 -5.66 22.13 -2.18
C LEU A 525 -4.87 22.88 -3.26
N SER A 526 -5.06 22.54 -4.53
CA SER A 526 -4.41 23.22 -5.66
C SER A 526 -4.83 24.68 -5.79
N ASN A 527 -6.10 25.00 -5.49
CA ASN A 527 -6.62 26.34 -5.57
C ASN A 527 -6.28 27.23 -4.36
N PHE A 528 -6.34 26.67 -3.16
CA PHE A 528 -6.28 27.44 -1.92
C PHE A 528 -4.99 27.25 -1.13
N PHE A 529 -4.24 26.17 -1.40
CA PHE A 529 -3.00 25.80 -0.71
C PHE A 529 -1.90 25.38 -1.68
N THR A 530 -1.85 26.03 -2.86
CA THR A 530 -1.00 25.69 -3.99
C THR A 530 0.44 25.38 -3.58
N LYS A 531 1.06 26.29 -2.80
CA LYS A 531 2.45 26.16 -2.34
C LYS A 531 2.69 24.83 -1.60
N TYR A 532 1.77 24.42 -0.73
CA TYR A 532 1.94 23.30 0.20
C TYR A 532 1.71 21.91 -0.42
N ILE A 533 1.30 21.88 -1.68
CA ILE A 533 1.16 20.65 -2.48
C ILE A 533 2.04 20.64 -3.73
N GLN A 534 2.93 21.64 -3.89
CA GLN A 534 3.96 21.63 -4.94
C GLN A 534 5.01 20.55 -4.63
N TYR A 535 5.50 19.91 -5.69
CA TYR A 535 6.49 18.86 -5.61
C TYR A 535 7.80 19.37 -5.02
N ASP A 536 8.32 20.48 -5.62
CA ASP A 536 9.57 21.10 -5.19
C ASP A 536 9.51 21.55 -3.73
N PHE A 537 8.43 22.22 -3.33
CA PHE A 537 8.26 22.66 -1.93
C PHE A 537 8.32 21.49 -0.92
N THR A 538 7.69 20.36 -1.28
CA THR A 538 7.70 19.18 -0.39
C THR A 538 9.05 18.50 -0.39
N ALA A 539 9.71 18.42 -1.55
CA ALA A 539 11.05 17.87 -1.68
C ALA A 539 12.09 18.71 -0.93
N ASP A 540 12.03 20.06 -1.06
CA ASP A 540 12.92 20.98 -0.34
C ASP A 540 12.76 20.85 1.18
N LEU A 541 11.50 20.72 1.65
CA LEU A 541 11.25 20.54 3.07
C LEU A 541 11.77 19.18 3.60
N GLU A 542 11.67 18.11 2.78
CA GLU A 542 12.31 16.82 3.14
C GLU A 542 13.84 16.93 3.13
N ALA A 543 14.43 17.74 2.24
CA ALA A 543 15.86 18.02 2.23
C ALA A 543 16.30 18.83 3.46
N GLU A 544 15.54 19.88 3.85
CA GLU A 544 15.81 20.63 5.07
C GLU A 544 15.76 19.73 6.32
N LEU A 545 14.84 18.74 6.38
CA LEU A 545 14.80 17.74 7.45
C LEU A 545 16.04 16.85 7.49
N ASP A 546 16.63 16.52 6.34
CA ASP A 546 17.88 15.77 6.29
C ASP A 546 19.07 16.65 6.71
N GLU A 547 19.08 17.93 6.33
CA GLU A 547 20.11 18.88 6.76
C GLU A 547 20.08 19.14 8.30
N ILE A 548 18.89 19.03 8.94
CA ILE A 548 18.81 19.03 10.41
C ILE A 548 19.50 17.78 10.97
N SER A 549 19.26 16.60 10.38
CA SER A 549 19.91 15.35 10.82
C SER A 549 21.44 15.40 10.71
N ASP A 550 21.96 16.22 9.78
CA ASP A 550 23.40 16.45 9.58
C ASP A 550 23.97 17.57 10.48
N GLY A 551 23.16 18.19 11.34
CA GLY A 551 23.56 19.31 12.18
C GLY A 551 23.81 20.64 11.43
N LYS A 552 23.34 20.73 10.16
CA LYS A 552 23.55 21.91 9.29
C LYS A 552 22.50 22.99 9.47
N LEU A 553 21.29 22.63 9.90
CA LEU A 553 20.16 23.54 10.11
C LEU A 553 19.57 23.36 11.51
N ALA A 554 19.17 24.46 12.13
CA ALA A 554 18.38 24.43 13.37
C ALA A 554 16.92 24.08 13.04
N TRP A 555 16.37 23.10 13.74
CA TRP A 555 14.99 22.62 13.51
C TRP A 555 13.91 23.69 13.77
N LEU A 556 14.14 24.61 14.71
CA LEU A 556 13.24 25.73 15.00
C LEU A 556 13.15 26.72 13.84
N ASP A 557 14.27 27.00 13.16
CA ASP A 557 14.30 27.92 12.02
C ASP A 557 13.46 27.36 10.86
N VAL A 558 13.58 26.04 10.59
CA VAL A 558 12.78 25.36 9.58
C VAL A 558 11.28 25.42 9.91
N LEU A 559 10.92 25.21 11.17
CA LEU A 559 9.53 25.30 11.61
C LEU A 559 8.98 26.74 11.51
N GLN A 560 9.74 27.74 11.89
CA GLN A 560 9.33 29.17 11.80
C GLN A 560 9.15 29.59 10.33
N LYS A 561 10.10 29.25 9.46
CA LYS A 561 10.05 29.51 8.01
C LYS A 561 8.80 28.88 7.36
N PHE A 562 8.43 27.69 7.81
CA PHE A 562 7.22 26.99 7.36
C PHE A 562 5.94 27.62 7.95
N TRP A 563 5.90 27.84 9.26
CA TRP A 563 4.69 28.16 10.00
C TRP A 563 4.10 29.52 9.66
N GLN A 564 4.92 30.57 9.57
CA GLN A 564 4.43 31.93 9.37
C GLN A 564 3.57 32.07 8.11
N PRO A 565 4.01 31.67 6.89
CA PRO A 565 3.17 31.74 5.70
C PRO A 565 2.01 30.73 5.74
N PHE A 566 2.18 29.59 6.40
CA PHE A 566 1.12 28.58 6.51
C PHE A 566 -0.05 29.09 7.38
N LYS A 567 0.23 29.71 8.51
CA LYS A 567 -0.77 30.36 9.40
C LYS A 567 -1.59 31.41 8.64
N VAL A 568 -0.96 32.24 7.84
CA VAL A 568 -1.63 33.24 7.00
C VAL A 568 -2.56 32.54 6.00
N SER A 569 -2.10 31.51 5.30
CA SER A 569 -2.91 30.78 4.33
C SER A 569 -4.13 30.09 4.98
N ILE A 570 -4.00 29.55 6.20
CA ILE A 570 -5.11 28.97 6.96
C ILE A 570 -6.12 30.05 7.35
N GLY A 571 -5.65 31.22 7.83
CA GLY A 571 -6.52 32.34 8.21
C GLY A 571 -7.30 32.92 7.05
N GLY A 572 -6.67 33.06 5.88
CA GLY A 572 -7.32 33.54 4.66
C GLY A 572 -8.50 32.69 4.17
N MET A 573 -8.60 31.45 4.61
CA MET A 573 -9.73 30.59 4.28
C MET A 573 -11.04 30.97 4.98
N ASP A 574 -11.01 31.77 6.01
CA ASP A 574 -12.24 32.20 6.69
C ASP A 574 -13.05 33.19 5.82
N ASP A 575 -12.41 33.92 4.91
CA ASP A 575 -13.03 34.86 3.97
C ASP A 575 -13.83 34.19 2.86
N PHE A 576 -13.52 32.93 2.51
CA PHE A 576 -14.21 32.20 1.45
C PHE A 576 -15.48 31.52 1.98
N GLN A 577 -16.61 31.73 1.27
CA GLN A 577 -17.86 31.03 1.55
C GLN A 577 -17.93 29.71 0.78
N ILE A 578 -18.68 28.72 1.28
CA ILE A 578 -18.83 27.41 0.64
C ILE A 578 -19.30 27.53 -0.83
N PRO A 579 -20.28 28.40 -1.20
CA PRO A 579 -20.65 28.55 -2.61
C PRO A 579 -19.53 28.99 -3.53
N ASP A 580 -18.62 29.87 -3.07
CA ASP A 580 -17.47 30.34 -3.87
C ASP A 580 -16.47 29.21 -4.11
N ILE A 581 -16.25 28.40 -3.07
CA ILE A 581 -15.41 27.20 -3.16
C ILE A 581 -16.01 26.20 -4.14
N LEU A 582 -17.31 25.92 -4.01
CA LEU A 582 -18.02 24.99 -4.90
C LEU A 582 -17.96 25.44 -6.36
N LYS A 583 -18.10 26.75 -6.61
CA LYS A 583 -17.99 27.30 -7.95
C LYS A 583 -16.61 27.03 -8.54
N ARG A 584 -15.53 27.32 -7.82
CA ARG A 584 -14.15 27.06 -8.29
C ARG A 584 -13.92 25.56 -8.54
N LEU A 585 -14.40 24.69 -7.65
CA LEU A 585 -14.28 23.25 -7.82
C LEU A 585 -15.12 22.75 -9.01
N ASP A 586 -16.27 23.34 -9.28
CA ASP A 586 -17.13 23.02 -10.42
C ASP A 586 -16.51 23.53 -11.74
N ASP A 587 -15.84 24.68 -11.71
CA ASP A 587 -15.07 25.19 -12.85
C ASP A 587 -13.91 24.25 -13.22
N ASP A 588 -13.15 23.74 -12.21
CA ASP A 588 -12.01 22.83 -12.41
C ASP A 588 -12.42 21.41 -12.81
N LEU A 589 -13.43 20.85 -12.11
CA LEU A 589 -13.79 19.45 -12.23
C LEU A 589 -15.08 19.22 -13.01
N GLY A 590 -15.69 20.29 -13.51
CA GLY A 590 -16.97 20.22 -14.17
C GLY A 590 -16.98 19.33 -15.42
N GLN A 591 -15.94 19.40 -16.22
CA GLN A 591 -15.80 18.52 -17.41
C GLN A 591 -15.70 17.04 -17.02
N TYR A 592 -15.08 16.76 -15.88
CA TYR A 592 -14.96 15.42 -15.36
C TYR A 592 -16.28 14.90 -14.79
N PHE A 593 -16.99 15.68 -13.98
CA PHE A 593 -18.26 15.26 -13.38
C PHE A 593 -19.44 15.33 -14.32
N PHE A 594 -19.34 16.14 -15.37
CA PHE A 594 -20.38 16.38 -16.38
C PHE A 594 -19.76 16.34 -17.78
N PRO A 595 -19.16 15.20 -18.20
CA PRO A 595 -18.53 15.12 -19.52
C PRO A 595 -19.59 15.33 -20.62
N PRO A 596 -19.21 15.89 -21.79
CA PRO A 596 -20.13 16.03 -22.90
C PRO A 596 -20.64 14.65 -23.39
N THR A 597 -21.87 14.62 -23.90
CA THR A 597 -22.40 13.41 -24.55
C THR A 597 -21.66 13.15 -25.87
N LYS A 598 -21.75 11.91 -26.41
CA LYS A 598 -21.15 11.55 -27.72
C LYS A 598 -21.57 12.48 -28.84
N ASP A 599 -22.79 13.03 -28.76
CA ASP A 599 -23.39 13.96 -29.73
C ASP A 599 -23.01 15.43 -29.45
N GLY A 600 -22.07 15.71 -28.51
CA GLY A 600 -21.67 17.07 -28.12
C GLY A 600 -22.68 17.81 -27.23
N GLY A 601 -23.71 17.15 -26.74
CA GLY A 601 -24.69 17.72 -25.82
C GLY A 601 -24.13 17.89 -24.40
N SER A 602 -24.77 18.78 -23.61
CA SER A 602 -24.38 18.99 -22.21
C SER A 602 -25.08 18.00 -21.30
N THR A 603 -24.28 17.25 -20.50
CA THR A 603 -24.79 16.38 -19.43
C THR A 603 -25.22 17.17 -18.17
N ARG A 604 -25.08 18.51 -18.20
CA ARG A 604 -25.49 19.39 -17.10
C ARG A 604 -26.99 19.67 -17.10
N MET A 605 -27.68 19.48 -18.21
CA MET A 605 -29.12 19.71 -18.24
C MET A 605 -29.82 18.78 -17.26
N CYS A 606 -30.67 19.34 -16.41
CA CYS A 606 -31.41 18.54 -15.42
C CYS A 606 -32.45 17.64 -16.11
N PRO A 607 -32.37 16.32 -16.00
CA PRO A 607 -33.28 15.40 -16.68
C PRO A 607 -34.71 15.48 -16.13
N LYS A 608 -34.90 16.04 -14.92
CA LYS A 608 -36.21 16.10 -14.27
C LYS A 608 -37.02 17.32 -14.67
N CYS A 609 -36.43 18.51 -14.73
CA CYS A 609 -37.15 19.75 -15.05
C CYS A 609 -36.84 20.28 -16.45
N GLY A 610 -35.82 19.78 -17.14
CA GLY A 610 -35.44 20.18 -18.48
C GLY A 610 -34.95 21.63 -18.67
N SER A 611 -34.98 22.46 -17.59
CA SER A 611 -34.65 23.87 -17.62
C SER A 611 -33.52 24.29 -16.67
N GLY A 612 -33.26 23.49 -15.63
CA GLY A 612 -32.15 23.74 -14.68
C GLY A 612 -30.88 23.01 -15.09
N GLU A 613 -29.76 23.45 -14.52
CA GLU A 613 -28.45 22.82 -14.69
C GLU A 613 -28.07 22.01 -13.46
N LEU A 614 -27.40 20.88 -13.67
CA LEU A 614 -26.77 20.12 -12.62
C LEU A 614 -25.46 20.78 -12.19
N ARG A 615 -25.34 21.06 -10.91
CA ARG A 615 -24.18 21.70 -10.29
C ARG A 615 -23.57 20.78 -9.23
N LEU A 616 -22.25 20.89 -9.07
CA LEU A 616 -21.54 20.24 -7.98
C LEU A 616 -22.07 20.73 -6.64
N ASN A 617 -22.39 19.80 -5.76
CA ASN A 617 -22.75 20.09 -4.39
C ASN A 617 -22.07 19.12 -3.41
N LEU A 618 -22.04 19.46 -2.12
CA LEU A 618 -21.41 18.67 -1.09
C LEU A 618 -22.40 18.33 0.01
N GLY A 619 -22.48 17.07 0.36
CA GLY A 619 -23.32 16.56 1.43
C GLY A 619 -22.52 15.78 2.47
N LYS A 620 -23.18 15.38 3.54
CA LYS A 620 -22.59 14.57 4.62
C LYS A 620 -21.89 13.28 4.09
N PHE A 621 -22.37 12.75 2.98
CA PHE A 621 -21.87 11.49 2.40
C PHE A 621 -20.89 11.70 1.24
N GLY A 622 -20.54 12.93 0.91
CA GLY A 622 -19.62 13.29 -0.17
C GLY A 622 -20.26 14.16 -1.26
N PRO A 623 -19.57 14.31 -2.40
CA PRO A 623 -20.03 15.15 -3.51
C PRO A 623 -21.23 14.52 -4.25
N TYR A 624 -22.14 15.36 -4.71
CA TYR A 624 -23.29 14.97 -5.51
C TYR A 624 -23.69 16.11 -6.47
N ALA A 625 -24.39 15.76 -7.54
CA ALA A 625 -24.98 16.75 -8.43
C ALA A 625 -26.41 17.10 -7.97
N SER A 626 -26.77 18.41 -7.97
CA SER A 626 -28.10 18.89 -7.69
C SER A 626 -28.56 19.89 -8.75
N CYS A 627 -29.89 19.97 -8.97
CA CYS A 627 -30.44 20.93 -9.91
C CYS A 627 -30.31 22.37 -9.40
N SER A 628 -29.98 23.32 -10.28
CA SER A 628 -29.92 24.75 -10.00
C SER A 628 -31.29 25.35 -9.60
N ASN A 629 -32.38 24.71 -10.02
CA ASN A 629 -33.76 25.15 -9.73
C ASN A 629 -34.28 24.64 -8.39
N TYR A 630 -33.36 24.27 -7.45
CA TYR A 630 -33.80 23.98 -6.08
C TYR A 630 -34.31 25.26 -5.41
N PRO A 631 -35.44 25.25 -4.66
CA PRO A 631 -36.17 24.10 -4.12
C PRO A 631 -37.29 23.54 -5.05
N ASP A 632 -37.59 24.18 -6.18
CA ASP A 632 -38.70 23.78 -7.07
C ASP A 632 -38.38 22.41 -7.72
N CYS A 633 -37.16 22.21 -8.14
CA CYS A 633 -36.64 20.92 -8.61
C CYS A 633 -35.69 20.27 -7.60
N LYS A 634 -36.11 19.17 -7.00
CA LYS A 634 -35.32 18.42 -6.00
C LYS A 634 -34.49 17.29 -6.62
N MET A 635 -34.11 17.42 -7.89
CA MET A 635 -33.25 16.43 -8.55
C MET A 635 -31.87 16.42 -7.90
N THR A 636 -31.45 15.24 -7.47
CA THR A 636 -30.05 14.97 -7.03
C THR A 636 -29.59 13.65 -7.62
N ARG A 637 -28.31 13.58 -8.01
CA ARG A 637 -27.68 12.33 -8.43
C ARG A 637 -26.26 12.23 -7.86
N GLN A 638 -25.74 11.01 -7.73
CA GLN A 638 -24.31 10.83 -7.43
C GLN A 638 -23.48 11.32 -8.61
N LEU A 639 -22.27 11.81 -8.34
CA LEU A 639 -21.35 12.22 -9.39
C LEU A 639 -20.83 11.01 -10.14
N ILE A 640 -20.84 11.10 -11.46
CA ILE A 640 -20.32 10.09 -12.37
C ILE A 640 -18.80 10.21 -12.37
N ILE A 641 -18.10 9.08 -12.28
CA ILE A 641 -16.66 9.02 -12.06
C ILE A 641 -15.89 8.76 -13.36
N SER A 642 -16.53 8.23 -14.42
CA SER A 642 -15.88 7.99 -15.73
C SER A 642 -16.86 7.97 -16.90
N GLN A 643 -16.30 8.17 -18.11
CA GLN A 643 -17.06 8.04 -19.36
C GLN A 643 -17.61 6.62 -19.53
N ASP A 644 -16.88 5.60 -19.08
CA ASP A 644 -17.33 4.20 -19.09
C ASP A 644 -18.58 3.98 -18.23
N GLU A 645 -18.73 4.75 -17.15
CA GLU A 645 -19.96 4.76 -16.32
C GLU A 645 -21.11 5.50 -17.00
N LEU A 646 -20.83 6.49 -17.85
CA LEU A 646 -21.83 7.17 -18.70
C LEU A 646 -22.27 6.32 -19.87
N ASP A 647 -21.34 5.60 -20.47
CA ASP A 647 -21.58 4.75 -21.63
C ASP A 647 -22.17 3.37 -21.26
N ASN A 648 -22.24 3.04 -19.97
CA ASN A 648 -22.89 1.83 -19.50
C ASN A 648 -24.38 2.08 -19.25
N PRO A 649 -25.28 1.64 -20.20
CA PRO A 649 -26.73 1.83 -20.07
C PRO A 649 -27.28 1.25 -18.77
N ASP A 650 -26.59 0.22 -18.28
CA ASP A 650 -26.96 -0.52 -17.09
C ASP A 650 -26.74 0.27 -15.81
N LEU A 651 -25.70 1.13 -15.75
CA LEU A 651 -25.46 2.03 -14.61
C LEU A 651 -26.39 3.26 -14.63
N GLN A 652 -26.85 3.69 -15.80
CA GLN A 652 -27.86 4.75 -15.94
C GLN A 652 -29.24 4.26 -15.50
N ALA A 653 -29.55 3.00 -15.77
CA ALA A 653 -30.85 2.39 -15.38
C ALA A 653 -31.06 2.37 -13.85
N PHE A 654 -30.00 2.50 -13.05
CA PHE A 654 -30.06 2.52 -11.57
C PHE A 654 -30.24 3.90 -10.93
N ASN A 655 -30.43 4.97 -11.68
CA ASN A 655 -30.88 6.26 -11.15
C ASN A 655 -32.35 6.20 -10.66
N GLU A 656 -33.12 5.20 -11.12
CA GLU A 656 -34.43 4.85 -10.63
C GLU A 656 -34.44 3.41 -10.09
N PRO A 657 -35.34 3.07 -9.14
CA PRO A 657 -35.46 1.71 -8.65
C PRO A 657 -35.83 0.73 -9.79
N LYS A 658 -35.01 -0.29 -10.02
CA LYS A 658 -35.36 -1.38 -10.94
C LYS A 658 -36.36 -2.32 -10.24
N ILE A 659 -37.60 -2.32 -10.64
CA ILE A 659 -38.62 -3.24 -10.12
C ILE A 659 -38.28 -4.64 -10.68
N LEU A 660 -38.10 -5.61 -9.80
CA LEU A 660 -37.81 -7.00 -10.16
C LEU A 660 -39.09 -7.86 -10.20
N GLY A 661 -40.08 -7.51 -9.39
CA GLY A 661 -41.33 -8.22 -9.29
C GLY A 661 -42.14 -7.82 -8.06
N VAL A 662 -43.23 -8.54 -7.77
CA VAL A 662 -44.09 -8.33 -6.60
C VAL A 662 -44.03 -9.56 -5.70
N HIS A 663 -43.83 -9.34 -4.40
CA HIS A 663 -43.74 -10.40 -3.39
C HIS A 663 -45.13 -11.05 -3.19
N SER A 664 -45.23 -12.37 -3.34
CA SER A 664 -46.48 -13.10 -3.41
C SER A 664 -47.33 -13.03 -2.14
N GLU A 665 -46.73 -12.88 -0.96
CA GLU A 665 -47.46 -12.88 0.32
C GLU A 665 -47.83 -11.48 0.79
N THR A 666 -46.97 -10.47 0.54
CA THR A 666 -47.15 -9.10 1.05
C THR A 666 -47.75 -8.16 -0.01
N ASN A 667 -47.74 -8.58 -1.26
CA ASN A 667 -48.11 -7.79 -2.43
C ASN A 667 -47.32 -6.49 -2.62
N ASP A 668 -46.12 -6.44 -1.97
CA ASP A 668 -45.17 -5.33 -2.07
C ASP A 668 -44.22 -5.50 -3.25
N GLU A 669 -43.79 -4.40 -3.85
CA GLU A 669 -42.78 -4.43 -4.91
C GLU A 669 -41.41 -4.78 -4.37
N VAL A 670 -40.73 -5.69 -5.05
CA VAL A 670 -39.30 -6.01 -4.84
C VAL A 670 -38.49 -5.22 -5.85
N SER A 671 -37.65 -4.32 -5.36
CA SER A 671 -36.85 -3.44 -6.18
C SER A 671 -35.35 -3.53 -5.87
N LEU A 672 -34.55 -3.48 -6.93
CA LEU A 672 -33.08 -3.32 -6.85
C LEU A 672 -32.78 -1.83 -6.87
N ARG A 673 -31.96 -1.38 -5.90
CA ARG A 673 -31.65 0.02 -5.68
C ARG A 673 -30.17 0.23 -5.40
N LYS A 674 -29.66 1.41 -5.73
CA LYS A 674 -28.31 1.84 -5.38
C LYS A 674 -28.37 2.81 -4.20
N GLY A 675 -27.63 2.52 -3.12
CA GLY A 675 -27.58 3.35 -1.93
C GLY A 675 -26.15 3.83 -1.62
N PRO A 676 -25.96 4.64 -0.56
CA PRO A 676 -24.64 5.15 -0.15
C PRO A 676 -23.60 4.07 0.18
N TYR A 677 -24.07 2.86 0.46
CA TYR A 677 -23.22 1.70 0.82
C TYR A 677 -23.14 0.63 -0.28
N GLY A 678 -23.62 0.93 -1.49
CA GLY A 678 -23.68 0.00 -2.61
C GLY A 678 -25.10 -0.43 -2.96
N PHE A 679 -25.21 -1.46 -3.81
CA PHE A 679 -26.50 -1.98 -4.25
C PHE A 679 -27.19 -2.80 -3.16
N TYR A 680 -28.52 -2.70 -3.13
CA TYR A 680 -29.36 -3.44 -2.20
C TYR A 680 -30.71 -3.77 -2.80
N VAL A 681 -31.33 -4.83 -2.33
CA VAL A 681 -32.70 -5.20 -2.63
C VAL A 681 -33.62 -4.63 -1.55
N GLN A 682 -34.77 -4.08 -1.94
CA GLN A 682 -35.79 -3.53 -1.05
C GLN A 682 -37.15 -4.16 -1.33
N LEU A 683 -37.86 -4.49 -0.25
CA LEU A 683 -39.25 -4.94 -0.28
C LEU A 683 -40.16 -3.80 0.18
N GLY A 684 -41.07 -3.38 -0.70
CA GLY A 684 -42.00 -2.28 -0.45
C GLY A 684 -41.37 -0.89 -0.40
N GLU A 685 -42.20 0.14 -0.29
CA GLU A 685 -41.78 1.54 -0.15
C GLU A 685 -41.76 1.97 1.32
N GLN A 686 -41.16 3.13 1.59
CA GLN A 686 -41.17 3.69 2.93
C GLN A 686 -42.54 4.22 3.27
N GLY A 687 -43.14 3.71 4.34
CA GLY A 687 -44.42 4.22 4.84
C GLY A 687 -44.36 5.68 5.32
N GLU A 688 -45.54 6.30 5.52
CA GLU A 688 -45.63 7.71 5.92
C GLU A 688 -44.94 8.03 7.24
N LYS A 689 -44.83 7.04 8.14
CA LYS A 689 -44.11 7.22 9.42
C LYS A 689 -42.64 6.78 9.30
N LYS A 690 -41.72 7.62 9.79
CA LYS A 690 -40.28 7.30 9.85
C LYS A 690 -39.92 5.99 10.57
N SER A 691 -40.85 5.41 11.31
CA SER A 691 -40.70 4.11 12.00
C SER A 691 -40.94 2.90 11.09
N GLU A 692 -41.65 3.07 9.98
CA GLU A 692 -42.02 2.04 9.01
C GLU A 692 -40.97 1.96 7.91
N LYS A 693 -39.86 1.28 8.23
CA LYS A 693 -38.76 1.11 7.26
C LYS A 693 -38.97 -0.13 6.45
N PRO A 694 -38.86 -0.07 5.12
CA PRO A 694 -38.92 -1.27 4.28
C PRO A 694 -37.77 -2.20 4.59
N LYS A 695 -37.94 -3.49 4.35
CA LYS A 695 -36.88 -4.48 4.49
C LYS A 695 -35.85 -4.27 3.38
N ARG A 696 -34.56 -4.14 3.77
CA ARG A 696 -33.45 -3.90 2.86
C ARG A 696 -32.34 -4.88 3.12
N VAL A 697 -31.77 -5.47 2.07
CA VAL A 697 -30.62 -6.38 2.15
C VAL A 697 -29.60 -5.96 1.13
N SER A 698 -28.36 -5.73 1.58
CA SER A 698 -27.24 -5.38 0.69
C SER A 698 -26.87 -6.57 -0.20
N ILE A 699 -26.48 -6.31 -1.43
CA ILE A 699 -25.97 -7.35 -2.33
C ILE A 699 -24.54 -7.70 -1.94
N PRO A 700 -24.19 -8.98 -1.77
CA PRO A 700 -22.83 -9.42 -1.52
C PRO A 700 -21.87 -8.99 -2.65
N LYS A 701 -20.62 -8.69 -2.32
CA LYS A 701 -19.59 -8.31 -3.31
C LYS A 701 -19.27 -9.41 -4.33
N THR A 702 -19.66 -10.63 -4.02
CA THR A 702 -19.50 -11.80 -4.90
C THR A 702 -20.57 -11.93 -5.97
N MET A 703 -21.64 -11.13 -5.86
CA MET A 703 -22.75 -11.12 -6.83
C MET A 703 -22.69 -9.85 -7.69
N VAL A 704 -22.95 -10.01 -8.99
CA VAL A 704 -23.05 -8.89 -9.92
C VAL A 704 -24.44 -8.29 -9.82
N PRO A 705 -24.61 -7.00 -9.44
CA PRO A 705 -25.92 -6.40 -9.23
C PRO A 705 -26.85 -6.49 -10.44
N MET A 706 -26.27 -6.49 -11.65
CA MET A 706 -27.02 -6.53 -12.91
C MET A 706 -27.69 -7.87 -13.18
N GLU A 707 -27.09 -8.94 -12.65
CA GLU A 707 -27.54 -10.32 -12.81
C GLU A 707 -28.54 -10.75 -11.74
N ILE A 708 -28.89 -9.85 -10.81
CA ILE A 708 -29.91 -10.12 -9.78
C ILE A 708 -31.30 -10.17 -10.43
N ASP A 709 -31.84 -11.37 -10.49
CA ASP A 709 -33.21 -11.64 -10.88
C ASP A 709 -34.16 -11.59 -9.66
N PHE A 710 -35.44 -11.78 -9.91
CA PHE A 710 -36.45 -11.73 -8.86
C PHE A 710 -36.31 -12.85 -7.84
N GLU A 711 -35.90 -14.06 -8.26
CA GLU A 711 -35.74 -15.22 -7.38
C GLU A 711 -34.55 -15.02 -6.42
N THR A 712 -33.41 -14.56 -6.95
CA THR A 712 -32.23 -14.18 -6.16
C THR A 712 -32.53 -13.06 -5.16
N ALA A 713 -33.33 -12.07 -5.59
CA ALA A 713 -33.74 -10.96 -4.73
C ALA A 713 -34.63 -11.44 -3.56
N LEU A 714 -35.56 -12.35 -3.81
CA LEU A 714 -36.37 -12.98 -2.76
C LEU A 714 -35.48 -13.82 -1.79
N GLY A 715 -34.51 -14.56 -2.34
CA GLY A 715 -33.53 -15.30 -1.55
C GLY A 715 -32.71 -14.39 -0.64
N LEU A 716 -32.24 -13.25 -1.12
CA LEU A 716 -31.57 -12.25 -0.31
C LEU A 716 -32.46 -11.66 0.76
N LEU A 717 -33.70 -11.36 0.43
CA LEU A 717 -34.70 -10.84 1.37
C LEU A 717 -35.11 -11.88 2.43
N SER A 718 -34.99 -13.17 2.18
CA SER A 718 -35.31 -14.22 3.15
C SER A 718 -34.21 -14.42 4.21
N LEU A 719 -33.03 -13.82 4.02
CA LEU A 719 -31.93 -13.94 4.97
C LEU A 719 -32.25 -13.29 6.34
N PRO A 720 -31.78 -13.89 7.47
CA PRO A 720 -31.02 -15.13 7.55
C PRO A 720 -31.90 -16.37 7.34
N ARG A 721 -31.40 -17.34 6.53
CA ARG A 721 -32.09 -18.60 6.26
C ARG A 721 -31.58 -19.73 7.16
N ASP A 722 -32.46 -20.65 7.47
CA ASP A 722 -32.15 -21.89 8.19
C ASP A 722 -31.48 -22.89 7.21
N ILE A 723 -30.30 -23.42 7.59
CA ILE A 723 -29.60 -24.46 6.83
C ILE A 723 -29.94 -25.87 7.34
N GLY A 724 -30.30 -25.95 8.62
CA GLY A 724 -30.60 -27.21 9.33
C GLY A 724 -29.84 -27.34 10.64
N PRO A 725 -30.13 -28.41 11.40
CA PRO A 725 -29.50 -28.68 12.70
C PRO A 725 -28.07 -29.19 12.53
N HIS A 726 -27.16 -28.72 13.35
CA HIS A 726 -25.78 -29.22 13.42
C HIS A 726 -25.79 -30.69 13.89
N PRO A 727 -25.01 -31.60 13.28
CA PRO A 727 -25.04 -33.04 13.60
C PRO A 727 -24.74 -33.35 15.06
N ASP A 728 -23.83 -32.63 15.71
CA ASP A 728 -23.31 -32.95 17.04
C ASP A 728 -24.22 -32.43 18.19
N ASP A 729 -24.71 -31.19 18.07
CA ASP A 729 -25.45 -30.51 19.15
C ASP A 729 -26.93 -30.23 18.83
N ARG A 730 -27.37 -30.51 17.58
CA ARG A 730 -28.70 -30.28 17.04
C ARG A 730 -29.17 -28.83 17.08
N GLU A 731 -28.26 -27.88 17.36
CA GLU A 731 -28.56 -26.47 17.27
C GLU A 731 -28.63 -25.99 15.81
N THR A 732 -29.57 -25.13 15.53
CA THR A 732 -29.83 -24.62 14.15
C THR A 732 -28.66 -23.78 13.64
N ILE A 733 -28.21 -24.06 12.42
CA ILE A 733 -27.25 -23.25 11.69
C ILE A 733 -28.01 -22.26 10.80
N LEU A 734 -27.74 -20.97 10.94
CA LEU A 734 -28.32 -19.92 10.11
C LEU A 734 -27.26 -19.32 9.17
N ALA A 735 -27.59 -19.15 7.89
CA ALA A 735 -26.81 -18.37 6.96
C ALA A 735 -27.39 -16.96 6.82
N GLY A 736 -26.54 -15.95 6.87
CA GLY A 736 -26.97 -14.56 6.80
C GLY A 736 -25.91 -13.59 6.27
N LEU A 737 -26.32 -12.34 6.08
CA LEU A 737 -25.44 -11.23 5.67
C LEU A 737 -25.26 -10.25 6.84
N GLY A 738 -24.04 -9.93 7.14
CA GLY A 738 -23.66 -8.99 8.19
C GLY A 738 -22.76 -7.87 7.70
N ARG A 739 -22.38 -6.97 8.62
CA ARG A 739 -21.50 -5.82 8.33
C ARG A 739 -20.14 -6.24 7.72
N TYR A 740 -19.68 -7.46 8.01
CA TYR A 740 -18.39 -8.00 7.57
C TYR A 740 -18.53 -9.01 6.41
N GLY A 741 -19.71 -9.11 5.81
CA GLY A 741 -20.00 -10.04 4.70
C GLY A 741 -20.87 -11.23 5.10
N PRO A 742 -20.95 -12.27 4.23
CA PRO A 742 -21.72 -13.48 4.47
C PRO A 742 -21.18 -14.27 5.68
N TYR A 743 -22.09 -14.83 6.49
CA TYR A 743 -21.74 -15.58 7.70
C TYR A 743 -22.66 -16.78 7.95
N LEU A 744 -22.13 -17.75 8.67
CA LEU A 744 -22.89 -18.78 9.37
C LEU A 744 -22.97 -18.41 10.85
N LYS A 745 -24.18 -18.55 11.41
CA LYS A 745 -24.40 -18.39 12.86
C LYS A 745 -24.79 -19.73 13.45
N HIS A 746 -24.00 -20.19 14.41
CA HIS A 746 -24.24 -21.44 15.14
C HIS A 746 -23.88 -21.23 16.61
N ASN A 747 -24.77 -21.64 17.52
CA ASN A 747 -24.59 -21.54 18.97
C ASN A 747 -24.03 -20.17 19.44
N GLY A 748 -24.61 -19.08 18.93
CA GLY A 748 -24.16 -17.71 19.23
C GLY A 748 -22.84 -17.29 18.62
N SER A 749 -22.13 -18.15 17.90
CA SER A 749 -20.87 -17.90 17.20
C SER A 749 -21.11 -17.58 15.73
N PHE A 750 -20.21 -16.77 15.16
CA PHE A 750 -20.26 -16.37 13.74
C PHE A 750 -19.01 -16.87 13.02
N THR A 751 -19.22 -17.57 11.91
CA THR A 751 -18.17 -18.05 11.00
C THR A 751 -18.37 -17.40 9.64
N SER A 752 -17.33 -16.77 9.08
CA SER A 752 -17.41 -16.16 7.76
C SER A 752 -17.54 -17.22 6.67
N ILE A 753 -18.40 -16.97 5.68
CA ILE A 753 -18.50 -17.78 4.46
C ILE A 753 -17.42 -17.27 3.48
N PRO A 754 -16.52 -18.14 2.96
CA PRO A 754 -15.50 -17.75 1.99
C PRO A 754 -16.10 -17.27 0.67
N ALA A 755 -15.33 -16.49 -0.12
CA ALA A 755 -15.75 -15.93 -1.41
C ALA A 755 -16.12 -16.99 -2.48
N GLY A 756 -15.72 -18.23 -2.31
CA GLY A 756 -16.08 -19.34 -3.20
C GLY A 756 -17.39 -20.05 -2.86
N ASP A 757 -18.02 -19.70 -1.73
CA ASP A 757 -19.30 -20.27 -1.28
C ASP A 757 -20.40 -19.20 -1.31
N ASP A 758 -21.61 -19.57 -1.75
CA ASP A 758 -22.74 -18.66 -1.82
C ASP A 758 -23.66 -18.80 -0.59
N VAL A 759 -24.00 -17.68 0.03
CA VAL A 759 -24.87 -17.60 1.21
C VAL A 759 -26.27 -18.13 0.95
N LEU A 760 -26.77 -18.04 -0.29
CA LEU A 760 -28.10 -18.51 -0.68
C LEU A 760 -28.14 -20.02 -0.90
N THR A 761 -27.04 -20.64 -1.33
CA THR A 761 -27.02 -22.05 -1.75
C THR A 761 -26.20 -22.97 -0.85
N ILE A 762 -25.39 -22.39 0.07
CA ILE A 762 -24.54 -23.19 0.99
C ILE A 762 -25.38 -24.24 1.73
N GLY A 763 -24.99 -25.51 1.62
CA GLY A 763 -25.65 -26.63 2.26
C GLY A 763 -25.10 -27.00 3.63
N LEU A 764 -25.81 -27.87 4.37
CA LEU A 764 -25.49 -28.25 5.74
C LEU A 764 -24.09 -28.84 5.92
N ASN A 765 -23.68 -29.75 5.02
CA ASN A 765 -22.36 -30.40 5.14
C ASN A 765 -21.23 -29.38 5.01
N ARG A 766 -21.32 -28.43 4.08
CA ARG A 766 -20.34 -27.37 3.90
C ARG A 766 -20.34 -26.37 5.05
N ALA A 767 -21.51 -26.07 5.58
CA ALA A 767 -21.66 -25.19 6.74
C ALA A 767 -20.99 -25.81 8.00
N VAL A 768 -21.19 -27.10 8.23
CA VAL A 768 -20.55 -27.84 9.34
C VAL A 768 -19.04 -27.88 9.19
N ASP A 769 -18.53 -28.14 7.97
CA ASP A 769 -17.08 -28.11 7.68
C ASP A 769 -16.46 -26.73 7.97
N LEU A 770 -17.11 -25.66 7.52
CA LEU A 770 -16.65 -24.29 7.79
C LEU A 770 -16.67 -23.92 9.27
N ILE A 771 -17.66 -24.39 10.02
CA ILE A 771 -17.75 -24.18 11.47
C ILE A 771 -16.65 -24.94 12.20
N ALA A 772 -16.40 -26.20 11.82
CA ALA A 772 -15.38 -27.04 12.40
C ALA A 772 -13.94 -26.54 12.17
N ASN A 773 -13.67 -26.02 10.95
CA ASN A 773 -12.36 -25.53 10.54
C ASN A 773 -12.13 -24.04 10.85
N ASN A 774 -13.03 -23.36 11.59
CA ASN A 774 -12.86 -21.97 11.95
C ASN A 774 -11.73 -21.79 12.98
N PRO A 775 -10.57 -21.19 12.64
CA PRO A 775 -9.43 -21.01 13.55
C PRO A 775 -9.71 -20.07 14.73
N LYS A 776 -10.83 -19.37 14.71
CA LYS A 776 -11.27 -18.48 15.80
C LYS A 776 -12.36 -19.19 16.61
N LYS A 777 -11.99 -20.02 17.54
CA LYS A 777 -12.61 -20.38 18.81
C LYS A 777 -12.47 -21.84 19.19
N LYS A 778 -11.52 -22.11 20.01
CA LYS A 778 -11.69 -22.99 21.16
C LYS A 778 -11.69 -22.12 22.42
N THR A 779 -12.70 -21.36 22.66
CA THR A 779 -13.08 -20.91 23.99
C THR A 779 -14.23 -21.80 24.44
N THR A 780 -13.93 -23.04 24.72
CA THR A 780 -14.81 -23.92 25.52
C THR A 780 -14.88 -23.29 26.90
N ALA A 781 -16.05 -22.75 27.26
CA ALA A 781 -16.31 -22.42 28.63
C ALA A 781 -16.10 -23.70 29.48
N LYS A 782 -15.05 -23.71 30.32
CA LYS A 782 -14.77 -24.83 31.22
C LYS A 782 -15.75 -24.74 32.37
N ALA A 783 -16.60 -25.75 32.54
CA ALA A 783 -17.49 -25.84 33.69
C ALA A 783 -16.67 -26.17 34.95
N LEU A 784 -16.81 -25.34 35.97
CA LEU A 784 -16.16 -25.53 37.27
C LEU A 784 -17.07 -26.28 38.24
N GLY A 785 -18.37 -26.28 38.01
CA GLY A 785 -19.38 -26.91 38.86
C GLY A 785 -20.72 -26.17 38.83
N GLU A 786 -21.63 -26.48 39.72
CA GLU A 786 -22.92 -25.82 39.83
C GLU A 786 -23.10 -25.16 41.23
N SER A 787 -23.80 -24.02 41.22
CA SER A 787 -24.21 -23.30 42.43
C SER A 787 -25.62 -22.75 42.21
N GLU A 788 -26.53 -23.02 43.19
CA GLU A 788 -27.94 -22.58 43.12
C GLU A 788 -28.68 -23.04 41.85
N GLY A 789 -28.38 -24.28 41.36
CA GLY A 789 -28.99 -24.81 40.12
C GLY A 789 -28.53 -24.12 38.84
N LYS A 790 -27.41 -23.42 38.86
CA LYS A 790 -26.78 -22.74 37.71
C LYS A 790 -25.33 -23.17 37.55
N SER A 791 -24.91 -23.41 36.32
CA SER A 791 -23.52 -23.76 36.04
C SER A 791 -22.60 -22.57 36.22
N VAL A 792 -21.48 -22.79 36.93
CA VAL A 792 -20.35 -21.85 37.09
C VAL A 792 -19.32 -22.23 36.04
N THR A 793 -19.00 -21.26 35.18
CA THR A 793 -18.05 -21.50 34.09
C THR A 793 -16.89 -20.50 34.11
N VAL A 794 -15.71 -20.94 33.68
CA VAL A 794 -14.56 -20.06 33.39
C VAL A 794 -14.32 -20.02 31.89
N GLN A 795 -14.01 -18.84 31.35
CA GLN A 795 -13.76 -18.67 29.94
C GLN A 795 -12.93 -17.41 29.66
N SER A 796 -12.22 -17.39 28.52
CA SER A 796 -11.47 -16.22 28.05
C SER A 796 -12.39 -15.14 27.52
N GLY A 797 -12.12 -13.87 27.86
CA GLY A 797 -12.84 -12.72 27.37
C GLY A 797 -11.91 -11.62 26.83
N ARG A 798 -12.50 -10.60 26.17
CA ARG A 798 -11.76 -9.45 25.60
C ARG A 798 -10.87 -8.73 26.62
N TYR A 799 -11.20 -8.83 27.89
CA TYR A 799 -10.50 -8.16 29.01
C TYR A 799 -9.76 -9.14 29.93
N GLY A 800 -9.50 -10.35 29.46
CA GLY A 800 -8.87 -11.44 30.20
C GLY A 800 -9.84 -12.54 30.60
N PRO A 801 -9.36 -13.64 31.22
CA PRO A 801 -10.21 -14.73 31.68
C PRO A 801 -11.18 -14.27 32.79
N TYR A 802 -12.39 -14.83 32.79
CA TYR A 802 -13.43 -14.51 33.75
C TYR A 802 -14.26 -15.72 34.10
N VAL A 803 -14.82 -15.71 35.33
CA VAL A 803 -15.82 -16.67 35.77
C VAL A 803 -17.22 -16.10 35.65
N GLN A 804 -18.18 -16.95 35.32
CA GLN A 804 -19.57 -16.57 35.12
C GLN A 804 -20.54 -17.49 35.87
N LEU A 805 -21.53 -16.91 36.55
CA LEU A 805 -22.70 -17.57 37.11
C LEU A 805 -23.95 -16.79 36.70
N GLY A 806 -24.77 -17.36 35.80
CA GLY A 806 -25.93 -16.70 35.25
C GLY A 806 -25.55 -15.40 34.51
N LYS A 807 -26.02 -14.24 34.98
CA LYS A 807 -25.72 -12.93 34.36
C LYS A 807 -24.50 -12.22 34.98
N VAL A 808 -23.97 -12.73 36.09
CA VAL A 808 -22.82 -12.12 36.79
C VAL A 808 -21.52 -12.67 36.23
N ARG A 809 -20.60 -11.76 35.87
CA ARG A 809 -19.26 -12.03 35.36
C ARG A 809 -18.21 -11.38 36.24
N ALA A 810 -17.24 -12.14 36.70
CA ALA A 810 -16.11 -11.60 37.47
C ALA A 810 -14.78 -11.97 36.78
N THR A 811 -13.95 -10.98 36.47
CA THR A 811 -12.63 -11.20 35.86
C THR A 811 -11.70 -11.86 36.88
N LEU A 812 -10.89 -12.85 36.45
CA LEU A 812 -9.89 -13.47 37.31
C LEU A 812 -8.79 -12.45 37.66
N PRO A 813 -8.22 -12.55 38.88
CA PRO A 813 -6.97 -11.87 39.22
C PRO A 813 -5.83 -12.25 38.26
N LYS A 814 -4.82 -11.41 38.14
CA LYS A 814 -3.72 -11.59 37.17
C LYS A 814 -2.80 -12.78 37.47
N ASP A 815 -2.82 -13.25 38.65
CA ASP A 815 -2.08 -14.38 39.22
C ASP A 815 -2.84 -15.73 39.14
N GLU A 816 -4.09 -15.71 38.67
CA GLU A 816 -4.93 -16.87 38.49
C GLU A 816 -5.22 -17.14 37.00
N THR A 817 -5.22 -18.44 36.64
CA THR A 817 -5.46 -18.86 35.24
C THR A 817 -6.74 -19.69 35.13
N GLU A 818 -7.25 -19.90 33.90
CA GLU A 818 -8.43 -20.73 33.64
C GLU A 818 -8.26 -22.17 34.11
N ASP A 819 -7.02 -22.66 34.22
CA ASP A 819 -6.72 -24.03 34.65
C ASP A 819 -6.51 -24.14 36.15
N SER A 820 -6.12 -23.08 36.84
CA SER A 820 -5.85 -23.05 38.29
C SER A 820 -7.05 -22.68 39.14
N ILE A 821 -8.10 -22.07 38.55
CA ILE A 821 -9.27 -21.59 39.30
C ILE A 821 -10.15 -22.73 39.79
N THR A 822 -10.49 -22.73 41.09
CA THR A 822 -11.41 -23.68 41.69
C THR A 822 -12.84 -23.15 41.74
N LEU A 823 -13.84 -24.00 41.93
CA LEU A 823 -15.25 -23.61 42.04
C LEU A 823 -15.47 -22.64 43.24
N GLU A 824 -14.85 -22.92 44.38
CA GLU A 824 -14.98 -22.09 45.59
C GLU A 824 -14.45 -20.68 45.32
N ARG A 825 -13.27 -20.60 44.69
CA ARG A 825 -12.64 -19.32 44.37
C ARG A 825 -13.44 -18.53 43.31
N ALA A 826 -14.01 -19.22 42.33
CA ALA A 826 -14.90 -18.63 41.34
C ALA A 826 -16.14 -18.02 41.97
N LEU A 827 -16.76 -18.70 42.92
CA LEU A 827 -17.92 -18.21 43.68
C LEU A 827 -17.58 -16.99 44.54
N GLU A 828 -16.42 -16.95 45.20
CA GLU A 828 -15.93 -15.77 45.92
C GLU A 828 -15.80 -14.54 44.99
N LEU A 829 -15.18 -14.72 43.82
CA LEU A 829 -15.01 -13.62 42.88
C LEU A 829 -16.37 -13.11 42.35
N ILE A 830 -17.31 -14.02 42.09
CA ILE A 830 -18.68 -13.71 41.67
C ILE A 830 -19.42 -12.95 42.76
N ALA A 831 -19.35 -13.42 44.00
CA ALA A 831 -19.98 -12.79 45.18
C ALA A 831 -19.42 -11.40 45.45
N ALA A 832 -18.10 -11.22 45.36
CA ALA A 832 -17.44 -9.93 45.48
C ALA A 832 -17.85 -8.96 44.38
N LYS A 833 -18.10 -9.45 43.16
CA LYS A 833 -18.61 -8.64 42.07
C LYS A 833 -20.07 -8.26 42.20
N ALA A 834 -20.90 -9.19 42.69
CA ALA A 834 -22.31 -8.93 42.93
C ALA A 834 -22.51 -7.92 44.06
N ALA A 835 -21.70 -7.98 45.12
CA ALA A 835 -21.72 -7.04 46.26
C ALA A 835 -21.33 -5.61 45.85
N LYS A 836 -20.51 -5.39 44.82
CA LYS A 836 -20.10 -4.06 44.27
C LYS A 836 -21.16 -3.38 43.42
N GLY A 837 -22.35 -3.95 43.22
CA GLY A 837 -23.50 -3.39 42.55
C GLY A 837 -23.30 -3.12 41.05
N ALA A 838 -24.34 -3.35 40.26
CA ALA A 838 -24.37 -3.00 38.85
C ALA A 838 -24.22 -1.46 38.64
N PRO A 839 -23.44 -0.98 37.67
CA PRO A 839 -23.31 0.47 37.44
C PRO A 839 -24.66 1.07 37.09
N LYS A 840 -25.13 2.05 37.87
CA LYS A 840 -26.34 2.81 37.58
C LYS A 840 -26.24 3.43 36.18
N LYS A 841 -27.12 3.06 35.26
CA LYS A 841 -27.28 3.73 33.96
C LYS A 841 -27.53 5.22 34.20
N LYS A 842 -26.64 6.11 33.77
CA LYS A 842 -26.86 7.57 33.76
C LYS A 842 -28.11 7.82 32.90
N ALA A 843 -29.15 8.37 33.57
CA ALA A 843 -30.37 8.84 32.91
C ALA A 843 -30.01 9.93 31.89
N ARG A 844 -30.45 9.76 30.66
CA ARG A 844 -30.32 10.72 29.57
C ARG A 844 -31.19 11.94 29.93
N ARG A 845 -30.56 13.05 30.31
CA ARG A 845 -31.24 14.32 30.53
C ARG A 845 -31.96 14.74 29.25
N LYS A 846 -33.28 14.76 29.29
CA LYS A 846 -34.12 15.42 28.28
C LYS A 846 -33.90 16.92 28.44
N THR A 847 -33.28 17.58 27.50
CA THR A 847 -33.34 19.04 27.36
C THR A 847 -34.70 19.37 26.75
N SER A 848 -35.56 20.00 27.53
CA SER A 848 -36.80 20.65 27.05
C SER A 848 -36.41 21.85 26.18
N ALA A 849 -37.03 21.94 25.04
CA ALA A 849 -37.02 23.14 24.19
C ALA A 849 -37.69 24.33 24.91
N ASN A 850 -37.08 25.49 24.81
CA ASN A 850 -37.69 26.77 24.57
C ASN A 850 -36.85 27.55 23.58
#